data_84efd73117e7fae2fb2984b33e78a272
#
_entry.id   84efd73117e7fae2fb2984b33e78a272
#
_cell.length_a   1.000
_cell.length_b   1.000
_cell.length_c   1.000
_cell.angle_alpha   90.00
_cell.angle_beta   90.00
_cell.angle_gamma   90.00
#
_symmetry.space_group_name_H-M   'P 1'
#
loop_
_entity.id
_entity.type
_entity.pdbx_description
1 polymer ?
#
loop_
_entity_poly.entity_id
_entity_poly.type
_entity_poly.pdbx_seq_one_letter_code
_entity_poly.pdbx_strand_id
1 'polypeptide(L)'
;MKKRIAIILPTLSQTIDQQVIRGIQASLDPQHYSCLFMPIGYLPVAEQFSDNDLWLIKQIPSLAIDGVILYGGGVGYKTSAEIMQTLLAALGPLPIINIGSVLDNIPSVLVDNYSGMYQLTQHVLERGCKDIVYLDGPKVNFDSQQRFNAFKDALTEHGLNLPEQQHLVGDMTPVCAAALCKQWLQQHKRIPDAIMCVNDLSAKGVIEELDRQQVAIPEQILVTGFDDFEYADAIRPSLSTAIYPAQRAGALASQLISDRLQGTQLEPQYQLETMARFRASTGTPVKDSALHSNDEQRRLLIQQRDSNAQRLAVTRLLHQRQGLDNILSAAQDTLNELGIPEVYIYQHQRSEQGKSLNYLAHSLHPHHLNIEESHQTLPAAFNQAISPDVHRGLWVISELKNDQQSFGYLVALTEEVHAEFIEFMAPQIADIIDHQRLLDDTKQYQEQVELSEKMAALGSLVSGVAHEINTPLGNSLLAASHLKEQIAQLAQLMANQKLTKSNFEKFIEDAGNTSEIIISSAQRAAELITSFKQVAVDQSYEEQRNINLADYIEKVLRSLQHQLKGTPVELHTDLDRNIVLFTYPGAIAQVMTNLFANALLHGFESGRRKGAILISLKKLSNGAQLCIKDDGKGASQETLSHIFEPFYTTARSDGGCGLGMHIVYNLITQKLQWQLQIETQIEQGFSFNITIPQPALNQAAELH
;
A
#
# COMPACT_ATOMS: atom_id res chain seq x y z
N MET A 1 25.74 26.48 19.04
CA MET A 1 24.70 25.63 18.40
C MET A 1 23.40 26.40 18.46
N LYS A 2 22.64 26.55 17.35
CA LYS A 2 21.33 27.20 17.37
C LYS A 2 20.37 26.38 18.23
N LYS A 3 19.51 27.05 18.99
CA LYS A 3 18.42 26.39 19.71
C LYS A 3 17.28 26.05 18.75
N ARG A 4 16.67 24.89 18.91
CA ARG A 4 15.60 24.41 18.02
C ARG A 4 14.24 24.55 18.70
N ILE A 5 13.31 25.24 18.01
CA ILE A 5 11.96 25.48 18.47
C ILE A 5 10.98 24.67 17.61
N ALA A 6 10.19 23.81 18.24
CA ALA A 6 9.06 23.16 17.57
C ALA A 6 7.86 24.11 17.59
N ILE A 7 7.23 24.30 16.44
CA ILE A 7 6.02 25.07 16.26
C ILE A 7 4.89 24.11 15.92
N ILE A 8 4.01 23.85 16.87
CA ILE A 8 2.91 22.93 16.76
C ILE A 8 1.64 23.71 16.43
N LEU A 9 1.03 23.39 15.31
CA LEU A 9 -0.16 24.09 14.78
C LEU A 9 -1.07 23.08 14.07
N PRO A 10 -2.36 23.43 13.83
CA PRO A 10 -3.26 22.48 13.17
C PRO A 10 -2.90 22.29 11.69
N THR A 11 -2.64 23.35 10.95
CA THR A 11 -2.35 23.27 9.51
C THR A 11 -1.32 24.33 9.08
N LEU A 12 -0.79 24.19 7.85
CA LEU A 12 0.06 25.21 7.22
C LEU A 12 -0.72 26.03 6.19
N SER A 13 -1.93 25.60 5.86
CA SER A 13 -2.72 26.12 4.73
C SER A 13 -3.78 27.13 5.12
N GLN A 14 -4.21 27.19 6.38
CA GLN A 14 -5.25 28.14 6.82
C GLN A 14 -4.68 29.53 7.06
N THR A 15 -5.47 30.55 6.74
CA THR A 15 -5.07 31.97 6.81
C THR A 15 -4.55 32.39 8.19
N ILE A 16 -5.23 31.99 9.27
CA ILE A 16 -4.79 32.31 10.65
C ILE A 16 -3.45 31.64 10.95
N ASP A 17 -3.30 30.35 10.63
CA ASP A 17 -2.07 29.61 10.87
C ASP A 17 -0.90 30.24 10.12
N GLN A 18 -1.09 30.64 8.85
CA GLN A 18 -0.09 31.34 8.07
C GLN A 18 0.29 32.70 8.68
N GLN A 19 -0.67 33.46 9.21
CA GLN A 19 -0.37 34.70 9.91
C GLN A 19 0.44 34.47 11.20
N VAL A 20 0.10 33.43 11.98
CA VAL A 20 0.92 33.01 13.16
C VAL A 20 2.33 32.65 12.73
N ILE A 21 2.49 31.87 11.66
CA ILE A 21 3.79 31.47 11.10
C ILE A 21 4.60 32.71 10.71
N ARG A 22 4.01 33.66 9.96
CA ARG A 22 4.65 34.94 9.59
C ARG A 22 5.12 35.74 10.78
N GLY A 23 4.29 35.80 11.84
CA GLY A 23 4.63 36.45 13.08
C GLY A 23 5.84 35.82 13.76
N ILE A 24 5.88 34.49 13.82
CA ILE A 24 7.00 33.72 14.39
C ILE A 24 8.29 33.97 13.59
N GLN A 25 8.24 33.83 12.29
CA GLN A 25 9.41 34.01 11.42
C GLN A 25 9.98 35.43 11.43
N ALA A 26 9.10 36.44 11.45
CA ALA A 26 9.52 37.83 11.48
C ALA A 26 10.20 38.24 12.80
N SER A 27 9.94 37.51 13.88
CA SER A 27 10.38 37.92 15.24
C SER A 27 11.44 37.01 15.85
N LEU A 28 11.57 35.77 15.38
CA LEU A 28 12.58 34.85 15.90
C LEU A 28 13.92 35.06 15.15
N ASP A 29 14.98 35.32 15.89
CA ASP A 29 16.30 35.57 15.31
C ASP A 29 16.87 34.27 14.69
N PRO A 30 17.04 34.22 13.33
CA PRO A 30 17.52 33.04 12.65
C PRO A 30 19.01 32.71 12.93
N GLN A 31 19.77 33.61 13.56
CA GLN A 31 21.15 33.32 13.98
C GLN A 31 21.19 32.44 15.23
N HIS A 32 20.24 32.61 16.12
CA HIS A 32 20.18 31.93 17.42
C HIS A 32 19.20 30.75 17.45
N TYR A 33 18.19 30.78 16.59
CA TYR A 33 17.09 29.80 16.61
C TYR A 33 16.86 29.16 15.24
N SER A 34 16.41 27.92 15.24
CA SER A 34 15.86 27.22 14.07
C SER A 34 14.45 26.74 14.39
N CYS A 35 13.53 26.91 13.45
CA CYS A 35 12.14 26.52 13.59
C CYS A 35 11.85 25.21 12.88
N LEU A 36 11.13 24.32 13.55
CA LEU A 36 10.55 23.11 12.99
C LEU A 36 9.03 23.18 13.08
N PHE A 37 8.36 23.36 11.95
CA PHE A 37 6.91 23.46 11.87
C PHE A 37 6.29 22.06 11.81
N MET A 38 5.34 21.80 12.68
CA MET A 38 4.72 20.51 12.90
C MET A 38 3.19 20.64 12.79
N PRO A 39 2.62 20.52 11.58
CA PRO A 39 1.18 20.46 11.41
C PRO A 39 0.69 19.08 11.90
N ILE A 40 -0.09 19.08 12.98
CA ILE A 40 -0.60 17.84 13.58
C ILE A 40 -2.09 17.61 13.32
N GLY A 41 -2.73 18.48 12.56
CA GLY A 41 -4.17 18.48 12.39
C GLY A 41 -4.90 19.05 13.61
N TYR A 42 -6.22 18.98 13.53
CA TYR A 42 -7.11 19.29 14.66
C TYR A 42 -7.28 18.06 15.52
N LEU A 43 -7.04 18.17 16.83
CA LEU A 43 -7.26 17.06 17.73
C LEU A 43 -8.75 16.70 17.75
N PRO A 44 -9.08 15.40 17.67
CA PRO A 44 -10.46 14.94 17.61
C PRO A 44 -11.18 15.14 18.95
N VAL A 45 -12.51 14.94 18.94
CA VAL A 45 -13.31 14.84 20.15
C VAL A 45 -12.97 13.58 20.93
N ALA A 46 -13.30 13.55 22.24
CA ALA A 46 -12.83 12.49 23.15
C ALA A 46 -13.19 11.07 22.70
N GLU A 47 -14.36 10.87 22.07
CA GLU A 47 -14.81 9.56 21.60
C GLU A 47 -14.01 9.04 20.37
N GLN A 48 -13.35 9.91 19.65
CA GLN A 48 -12.56 9.60 18.46
C GLN A 48 -11.06 9.66 18.70
N PHE A 49 -10.62 10.14 19.87
CA PHE A 49 -9.21 10.30 20.18
C PHE A 49 -8.52 8.96 20.40
N SER A 50 -7.36 8.79 19.79
CA SER A 50 -6.49 7.63 19.92
C SER A 50 -5.05 8.03 20.22
N ASP A 51 -4.28 7.08 20.72
CA ASP A 51 -2.84 7.27 20.97
C ASP A 51 -2.04 7.60 19.70
N ASN A 52 -2.58 7.23 18.55
CA ASN A 52 -1.95 7.52 17.26
C ASN A 52 -2.05 9.01 16.88
N ASP A 53 -3.05 9.74 17.37
CA ASP A 53 -3.21 11.17 17.09
C ASP A 53 -2.08 12.02 17.67
N LEU A 54 -1.34 11.49 18.64
CA LEU A 54 -0.16 12.12 19.25
C LEU A 54 1.16 11.47 18.81
N TRP A 55 1.15 10.61 17.78
CA TRP A 55 2.37 9.87 17.40
C TRP A 55 3.55 10.82 17.11
N LEU A 56 3.33 11.85 16.29
CA LEU A 56 4.36 12.83 15.94
C LEU A 56 4.83 13.63 17.16
N ILE A 57 3.93 13.99 18.07
CA ILE A 57 4.24 14.70 19.31
C ILE A 57 5.15 13.85 20.21
N LYS A 58 4.87 12.56 20.32
CA LYS A 58 5.70 11.61 21.09
C LYS A 58 7.13 11.47 20.57
N GLN A 59 7.41 11.93 19.34
CA GLN A 59 8.77 11.96 18.77
C GLN A 59 9.57 13.20 19.21
N ILE A 60 8.92 14.28 19.65
CA ILE A 60 9.56 15.57 20.02
C ILE A 60 10.74 15.41 20.98
N PRO A 61 10.67 14.60 22.07
CA PRO A 61 11.79 14.41 22.97
C PRO A 61 13.05 13.84 22.28
N SER A 62 12.88 13.13 21.16
CA SER A 62 13.98 12.55 20.40
C SER A 62 14.57 13.50 19.33
N LEU A 63 13.90 14.64 19.05
CA LEU A 63 14.26 15.57 18.00
C LEU A 63 15.23 16.69 18.43
N ALA A 64 15.79 16.60 19.65
CA ALA A 64 16.66 17.63 20.23
C ALA A 64 16.03 19.05 20.20
N ILE A 65 14.76 19.15 20.60
CA ILE A 65 13.99 20.38 20.71
C ILE A 65 14.33 21.08 22.02
N ASP A 66 14.59 22.39 21.98
CA ASP A 66 14.88 23.21 23.16
C ASP A 66 13.63 23.89 23.73
N GLY A 67 12.62 24.14 22.90
CA GLY A 67 11.37 24.77 23.31
C GLY A 67 10.25 24.58 22.32
N VAL A 68 9.01 24.85 22.73
CA VAL A 68 7.79 24.64 21.94
C VAL A 68 6.95 25.90 21.92
N ILE A 69 6.47 26.30 20.74
CA ILE A 69 5.34 27.22 20.55
C ILE A 69 4.16 26.35 20.12
N LEU A 70 3.13 26.30 20.96
CA LEU A 70 1.90 25.54 20.72
C LEU A 70 0.76 26.46 20.37
N TYR A 71 0.18 26.33 19.19
CA TYR A 71 -1.09 27.00 18.87
C TYR A 71 -2.26 26.18 19.41
N GLY A 72 -2.40 26.18 20.75
CA GLY A 72 -3.37 25.35 21.45
C GLY A 72 -4.82 25.71 21.16
N GLY A 73 -5.14 27.00 20.92
CA GLY A 73 -6.48 27.44 20.50
C GLY A 73 -6.89 26.87 19.14
N GLY A 74 -5.92 26.71 18.21
CA GLY A 74 -6.16 26.09 16.92
C GLY A 74 -6.23 24.57 16.98
N VAL A 75 -5.17 23.93 17.49
CA VAL A 75 -5.07 22.45 17.60
C VAL A 75 -6.22 21.88 18.41
N GLY A 76 -6.58 22.55 19.51
CA GLY A 76 -7.57 22.09 20.47
C GLY A 76 -8.98 22.67 20.28
N TYR A 77 -9.31 23.24 19.14
CA TYR A 77 -10.56 24.02 18.99
C TYR A 77 -11.86 23.22 19.20
N LYS A 78 -11.82 21.89 19.05
CA LYS A 78 -12.95 20.96 19.30
C LYS A 78 -12.68 19.96 20.44
N THR A 79 -11.48 19.95 21.01
CA THR A 79 -11.06 18.88 21.92
C THR A 79 -11.29 19.23 23.38
N SER A 80 -11.28 18.22 24.24
CA SER A 80 -11.45 18.40 25.70
C SER A 80 -10.12 18.82 26.36
N ALA A 81 -10.23 19.40 27.57
CA ALA A 81 -9.07 19.73 28.40
C ALA A 81 -8.20 18.51 28.72
N GLU A 82 -8.79 17.31 28.87
CA GLU A 82 -8.10 16.07 29.15
C GLU A 82 -7.17 15.66 28.01
N ILE A 83 -7.61 15.80 26.78
CA ILE A 83 -6.78 15.51 25.60
C ILE A 83 -5.64 16.52 25.50
N MET A 84 -5.91 17.81 25.75
CA MET A 84 -4.85 18.81 25.80
C MET A 84 -3.82 18.50 26.88
N GLN A 85 -4.21 18.03 28.07
CA GLN A 85 -3.28 17.56 29.11
C GLN A 85 -2.47 16.36 28.65
N THR A 86 -3.08 15.43 27.91
CA THR A 86 -2.37 14.27 27.33
C THR A 86 -1.33 14.72 26.31
N LEU A 87 -1.64 15.68 25.46
CA LEU A 87 -0.69 16.30 24.54
C LEU A 87 0.48 16.96 25.29
N LEU A 88 0.18 17.76 26.32
CA LEU A 88 1.21 18.43 27.13
C LEU A 88 2.12 17.42 27.86
N ALA A 89 1.55 16.33 28.37
CA ALA A 89 2.32 15.24 28.98
C ALA A 89 3.26 14.57 27.96
N ALA A 90 2.83 14.40 26.71
CA ALA A 90 3.65 13.84 25.64
C ALA A 90 4.83 14.75 25.24
N LEU A 91 4.70 16.08 25.38
CA LEU A 91 5.79 17.04 25.16
C LEU A 91 6.89 16.98 26.22
N GLY A 92 6.59 16.42 27.38
CA GLY A 92 7.55 16.33 28.48
C GLY A 92 7.89 17.69 29.13
N PRO A 93 9.07 17.86 29.78
CA PRO A 93 9.43 19.03 30.56
C PRO A 93 9.98 20.21 29.72
N LEU A 94 9.63 20.29 28.44
CA LEU A 94 10.14 21.36 27.57
C LEU A 94 9.53 22.72 27.96
N PRO A 95 10.24 23.84 27.78
CA PRO A 95 9.67 25.18 27.79
C PRO A 95 8.60 25.34 26.72
N ILE A 96 7.37 25.68 27.12
CA ILE A 96 6.23 25.82 26.21
C ILE A 96 5.68 27.24 26.33
N ILE A 97 5.36 27.88 25.19
CA ILE A 97 4.52 29.07 25.08
C ILE A 97 3.27 28.67 24.28
N ASN A 98 2.10 28.97 24.83
CA ASN A 98 0.83 28.68 24.19
C ASN A 98 0.22 29.91 23.50
N ILE A 99 -0.57 29.69 22.44
CA ILE A 99 -1.35 30.72 21.73
C ILE A 99 -2.82 30.30 21.69
N GLY A 100 -3.74 31.24 21.97
CA GLY A 100 -5.17 31.14 21.68
C GLY A 100 -6.03 30.42 22.74
N SER A 101 -5.45 29.82 23.78
CA SER A 101 -6.21 29.22 24.87
C SER A 101 -5.48 29.36 26.20
N VAL A 102 -6.18 29.20 27.30
CA VAL A 102 -5.55 29.15 28.65
C VAL A 102 -5.18 27.72 28.97
N LEU A 103 -3.88 27.50 29.27
CA LEU A 103 -3.37 26.21 29.74
C LEU A 103 -2.72 26.38 31.10
N ASP A 104 -3.01 25.46 32.02
CA ASP A 104 -2.49 25.54 33.40
C ASP A 104 -0.95 25.50 33.43
N ASN A 105 -0.34 26.44 34.16
CA ASN A 105 1.10 26.60 34.32
C ASN A 105 1.91 26.85 33.05
N ILE A 106 1.26 27.21 31.93
CA ILE A 106 1.91 27.52 30.66
C ILE A 106 1.60 28.98 30.28
N PRO A 107 2.64 29.83 30.07
CA PRO A 107 2.42 31.18 29.58
C PRO A 107 1.66 31.17 28.26
N SER A 108 0.54 31.92 28.22
CA SER A 108 -0.37 31.89 27.10
C SER A 108 -0.58 33.29 26.51
N VAL A 109 -0.48 33.39 25.19
CA VAL A 109 -0.82 34.58 24.41
C VAL A 109 -2.28 34.47 24.00
N LEU A 110 -3.11 35.36 24.50
CA LEU A 110 -4.57 35.34 24.30
C LEU A 110 -5.01 36.53 23.45
N VAL A 111 -6.10 36.36 22.73
CA VAL A 111 -6.77 37.41 21.99
C VAL A 111 -7.94 37.89 22.82
N ASP A 112 -8.20 39.23 22.86
CA ASP A 112 -9.34 39.84 23.52
C ASP A 112 -10.62 39.64 22.68
N ASN A 113 -11.08 38.40 22.63
CA ASN A 113 -12.28 38.01 21.93
C ASN A 113 -13.51 38.74 22.45
N TYR A 114 -13.51 39.06 23.73
CA TYR A 114 -14.66 39.77 24.38
C TYR A 114 -14.83 41.15 23.80
N SER A 115 -13.80 42.01 23.85
CA SER A 115 -13.88 43.38 23.35
C SER A 115 -14.26 43.48 21.88
N GLY A 116 -13.74 42.60 21.02
CA GLY A 116 -14.05 42.55 19.59
C GLY A 116 -15.52 42.23 19.31
N MET A 117 -16.05 41.18 19.95
CA MET A 117 -17.46 40.82 19.75
C MET A 117 -18.42 41.80 20.41
N TYR A 118 -18.04 42.34 21.57
CA TYR A 118 -18.84 43.40 22.24
C TYR A 118 -19.02 44.62 21.32
N GLN A 119 -17.93 45.13 20.70
CA GLN A 119 -17.97 46.24 19.75
C GLN A 119 -18.86 45.93 18.54
N LEU A 120 -18.77 44.72 17.98
CA LEU A 120 -19.64 44.31 16.85
C LEU A 120 -21.12 44.27 17.27
N THR A 121 -21.42 43.76 18.47
CA THR A 121 -22.79 43.67 19.00
C THR A 121 -23.36 45.06 19.27
N GLN A 122 -22.59 45.92 19.90
CA GLN A 122 -22.98 47.31 20.12
C GLN A 122 -23.33 48.02 18.80
N HIS A 123 -22.52 47.85 17.77
CA HIS A 123 -22.77 48.44 16.47
C HIS A 123 -24.09 47.95 15.83
N VAL A 124 -24.38 46.64 15.94
CA VAL A 124 -25.66 46.07 15.44
C VAL A 124 -26.86 46.61 16.22
N LEU A 125 -26.74 46.75 17.55
CA LEU A 125 -27.79 47.30 18.42
C LEU A 125 -28.00 48.78 18.16
N GLU A 126 -26.96 49.59 17.96
CA GLU A 126 -27.05 51.01 17.59
C GLU A 126 -27.74 51.24 16.23
N ARG A 127 -27.76 50.24 15.35
CA ARG A 127 -28.50 50.20 14.09
C ARG A 127 -29.99 49.87 14.27
N GLY A 128 -30.42 49.63 15.52
CA GLY A 128 -31.81 49.38 15.87
C GLY A 128 -32.25 47.93 15.79
N CYS A 129 -31.33 47.00 15.55
CA CYS A 129 -31.60 45.56 15.50
C CYS A 129 -32.02 45.03 16.88
N LYS A 130 -33.12 44.29 16.94
CA LYS A 130 -33.66 43.67 18.17
C LYS A 130 -33.87 42.18 18.02
N ASP A 131 -34.16 41.73 16.81
CA ASP A 131 -34.35 40.32 16.46
C ASP A 131 -33.03 39.78 15.89
N ILE A 132 -32.17 39.25 16.76
CA ILE A 132 -30.80 38.85 16.40
C ILE A 132 -30.61 37.35 16.60
N VAL A 133 -30.11 36.67 15.57
CA VAL A 133 -29.67 35.27 15.65
C VAL A 133 -28.19 35.25 15.87
N TYR A 134 -27.73 34.48 16.85
CA TYR A 134 -26.33 34.25 17.11
C TYR A 134 -25.95 32.84 16.64
N LEU A 135 -24.98 32.73 15.71
CA LEU A 135 -24.45 31.49 15.23
C LEU A 135 -23.09 31.25 15.92
N ASP A 136 -23.11 30.37 16.92
CA ASP A 136 -22.04 30.07 17.84
C ASP A 136 -21.15 28.94 17.28
N GLY A 137 -19.98 28.74 17.90
CA GLY A 137 -19.09 27.63 17.66
C GLY A 137 -19.24 26.47 18.67
N PRO A 138 -18.29 25.51 18.66
CA PRO A 138 -18.29 24.42 19.62
C PRO A 138 -18.22 24.92 21.06
N LYS A 139 -19.02 24.37 21.95
CA LYS A 139 -19.11 24.79 23.37
C LYS A 139 -17.81 24.67 24.15
N VAL A 140 -16.92 23.76 23.72
CA VAL A 140 -15.59 23.55 24.33
C VAL A 140 -14.56 24.60 23.89
N ASN A 141 -14.83 25.35 22.82
CA ASN A 141 -13.90 26.33 22.26
C ASN A 141 -13.85 27.59 23.14
N PHE A 142 -12.63 27.93 23.59
CA PHE A 142 -12.40 29.09 24.47
C PHE A 142 -12.83 30.43 23.81
N ASP A 143 -12.41 30.66 22.55
CA ASP A 143 -12.70 31.88 21.81
C ASP A 143 -14.21 32.05 21.63
N SER A 144 -14.92 30.97 21.27
CA SER A 144 -16.38 30.95 21.12
C SER A 144 -17.09 31.34 22.40
N GLN A 145 -16.66 30.79 23.55
CA GLN A 145 -17.24 31.13 24.83
C GLN A 145 -17.06 32.62 25.17
N GLN A 146 -15.88 33.19 24.94
CA GLN A 146 -15.59 34.60 25.19
C GLN A 146 -16.45 35.50 24.29
N ARG A 147 -16.56 35.20 23.00
CA ARG A 147 -17.38 35.91 22.02
C ARG A 147 -18.86 35.85 22.39
N PHE A 148 -19.36 34.66 22.75
CA PHE A 148 -20.75 34.48 23.16
C PHE A 148 -21.08 35.25 24.46
N ASN A 149 -20.19 35.26 25.46
CA ASN A 149 -20.40 36.05 26.69
C ASN A 149 -20.46 37.54 26.39
N ALA A 150 -19.57 38.08 25.56
CA ALA A 150 -19.58 39.47 25.14
C ALA A 150 -20.88 39.86 24.41
N PHE A 151 -21.35 38.99 23.53
CA PHE A 151 -22.62 39.17 22.84
C PHE A 151 -23.81 39.24 23.82
N LYS A 152 -23.88 38.32 24.78
CA LYS A 152 -24.96 38.30 25.80
C LYS A 152 -24.92 39.51 26.71
N ASP A 153 -23.75 39.92 27.14
CA ASP A 153 -23.61 41.09 28.00
C ASP A 153 -24.08 42.37 27.32
N ALA A 154 -23.69 42.57 26.05
CA ALA A 154 -24.12 43.68 25.22
C ALA A 154 -25.65 43.70 25.01
N LEU A 155 -26.30 42.55 24.78
CA LEU A 155 -27.76 42.44 24.70
C LEU A 155 -28.41 42.83 26.04
N THR A 156 -27.88 42.32 27.13
CA THR A 156 -28.45 42.57 28.49
C THR A 156 -28.39 44.04 28.84
N GLU A 157 -27.30 44.73 28.53
CA GLU A 157 -27.21 46.21 28.73
C GLU A 157 -28.24 47.00 27.96
N HIS A 158 -28.69 46.49 26.78
CA HIS A 158 -29.78 47.10 26.01
C HIS A 158 -31.17 46.56 26.37
N GLY A 159 -31.29 45.78 27.45
CA GLY A 159 -32.57 45.23 27.92
C GLY A 159 -33.14 44.13 27.02
N LEU A 160 -32.29 43.51 26.21
CA LEU A 160 -32.65 42.40 25.30
C LEU A 160 -32.20 41.07 25.88
N ASN A 161 -32.92 40.01 25.55
CA ASN A 161 -32.54 38.63 25.86
C ASN A 161 -32.44 37.81 24.57
N LEU A 162 -31.55 36.84 24.55
CA LEU A 162 -31.42 35.88 23.44
C LEU A 162 -32.39 34.71 23.66
N PRO A 163 -33.44 34.53 22.85
CA PRO A 163 -34.27 33.33 22.89
C PRO A 163 -33.47 32.10 22.49
N GLU A 164 -33.74 30.96 23.11
CA GLU A 164 -33.00 29.70 22.84
C GLU A 164 -33.01 29.34 21.35
N GLN A 165 -34.10 29.54 20.66
CA GLN A 165 -34.26 29.29 19.22
C GLN A 165 -33.44 30.23 18.32
N GLN A 166 -32.84 31.27 18.85
CA GLN A 166 -31.96 32.23 18.15
C GLN A 166 -30.49 31.97 18.45
N HIS A 167 -30.17 31.00 19.33
CA HIS A 167 -28.80 30.54 19.60
C HIS A 167 -28.57 29.26 18.84
N LEU A 168 -27.83 29.33 17.72
CA LEU A 168 -27.50 28.21 16.87
C LEU A 168 -26.03 27.78 17.12
N VAL A 169 -25.83 26.53 17.45
CA VAL A 169 -24.47 26.02 17.71
C VAL A 169 -23.99 25.26 16.48
N GLY A 170 -22.91 25.73 15.87
CA GLY A 170 -22.27 25.15 14.69
C GLY A 170 -20.86 24.65 14.99
N ASP A 171 -20.13 24.38 13.91
CA ASP A 171 -18.77 23.86 13.93
C ASP A 171 -17.72 24.83 13.37
N MET A 172 -18.11 26.12 13.24
CA MET A 172 -17.27 27.19 12.65
C MET A 172 -16.95 27.03 11.16
N THR A 173 -17.61 26.13 10.45
CA THR A 173 -17.42 25.95 9.00
C THR A 173 -18.51 26.65 8.17
N PRO A 174 -18.22 27.06 6.92
CA PRO A 174 -19.22 27.68 6.04
C PRO A 174 -20.38 26.73 5.73
N VAL A 175 -20.12 25.44 5.58
CA VAL A 175 -21.14 24.44 5.22
C VAL A 175 -22.16 24.25 6.34
N CYS A 176 -21.69 24.11 7.59
CA CYS A 176 -22.56 24.00 8.75
C CYS A 176 -23.37 25.29 8.96
N ALA A 177 -22.71 26.44 8.85
CA ALA A 177 -23.35 27.75 9.01
C ALA A 177 -24.47 28.00 7.99
N ALA A 178 -24.22 27.68 6.70
CA ALA A 178 -25.23 27.76 5.65
C ALA A 178 -26.43 26.84 5.93
N ALA A 179 -26.17 25.60 6.37
CA ALA A 179 -27.25 24.67 6.71
C ALA A 179 -28.08 25.12 7.88
N LEU A 180 -27.47 25.63 8.96
CA LEU A 180 -28.16 26.18 10.12
C LEU A 180 -28.99 27.42 9.76
N CYS A 181 -28.44 28.35 8.98
CA CYS A 181 -29.14 29.53 8.47
C CYS A 181 -30.39 29.12 7.66
N LYS A 182 -30.22 28.22 6.69
CA LYS A 182 -31.32 27.68 5.88
C LYS A 182 -32.41 27.06 6.73
N GLN A 183 -32.05 26.19 7.66
CA GLN A 183 -32.98 25.52 8.56
C GLN A 183 -33.76 26.53 9.40
N TRP A 184 -33.07 27.51 9.97
CA TRP A 184 -33.71 28.56 10.80
C TRP A 184 -34.73 29.37 10.01
N LEU A 185 -34.37 29.87 8.79
CA LEU A 185 -35.27 30.62 7.92
C LEU A 185 -36.52 29.82 7.53
N GLN A 186 -36.35 28.54 7.20
CA GLN A 186 -37.43 27.63 6.85
C GLN A 186 -38.42 27.38 8.02
N GLN A 187 -37.88 27.23 9.24
CA GLN A 187 -38.67 26.95 10.44
C GLN A 187 -39.46 28.18 10.90
N HIS A 188 -38.81 29.35 10.88
CA HIS A 188 -39.43 30.57 11.44
C HIS A 188 -40.21 31.41 10.40
N LYS A 189 -39.94 31.18 9.10
CA LYS A 189 -40.61 31.88 7.98
C LYS A 189 -40.55 33.40 8.09
N ARG A 190 -39.45 33.93 8.65
CA ARG A 190 -39.19 35.36 8.83
C ARG A 190 -37.68 35.61 8.70
N ILE A 191 -37.32 36.85 8.40
CA ILE A 191 -35.95 37.31 8.32
C ILE A 191 -35.63 38.03 9.65
N PRO A 192 -34.57 37.71 10.39
CA PRO A 192 -34.16 38.44 11.58
C PRO A 192 -33.49 39.76 11.18
N ASP A 193 -33.37 40.72 12.12
CA ASP A 193 -32.68 41.98 11.86
C ASP A 193 -31.20 41.79 11.61
N ALA A 194 -30.59 40.80 12.29
CA ALA A 194 -29.17 40.45 12.09
C ALA A 194 -28.87 38.97 12.36
N ILE A 195 -27.87 38.45 11.70
CA ILE A 195 -27.17 37.20 12.06
C ILE A 195 -25.73 37.55 12.44
N MET A 196 -25.38 37.33 13.69
CA MET A 196 -24.04 37.51 14.21
C MET A 196 -23.33 36.15 14.27
N CYS A 197 -22.24 36.04 13.55
CA CYS A 197 -21.47 34.78 13.43
C CYS A 197 -20.24 34.80 14.31
N VAL A 198 -19.95 33.65 14.90
CA VAL A 198 -18.77 33.46 15.75
C VAL A 198 -17.44 33.71 15.02
N ASN A 199 -17.41 33.49 13.70
CA ASN A 199 -16.23 33.75 12.86
C ASN A 199 -16.61 34.08 11.40
N ASP A 200 -15.63 34.53 10.60
CA ASP A 200 -15.83 34.94 9.21
C ASP A 200 -16.17 33.75 8.28
N LEU A 201 -15.69 32.54 8.58
CA LEU A 201 -16.04 31.33 7.80
C LEU A 201 -17.55 31.04 7.94
N SER A 202 -18.08 31.11 9.15
CA SER A 202 -19.54 31.01 9.39
C SER A 202 -20.31 32.11 8.70
N ALA A 203 -19.83 33.35 8.79
CA ALA A 203 -20.45 34.49 8.13
C ALA A 203 -20.47 34.32 6.61
N LYS A 204 -19.41 33.80 6.00
CA LYS A 204 -19.38 33.47 4.57
C LYS A 204 -20.47 32.49 4.19
N GLY A 205 -20.63 31.40 4.94
CA GLY A 205 -21.66 30.39 4.68
C GLY A 205 -23.07 30.98 4.79
N VAL A 206 -23.31 31.87 5.81
CA VAL A 206 -24.58 32.61 5.99
C VAL A 206 -24.85 33.54 4.81
N ILE A 207 -23.86 34.33 4.38
CA ILE A 207 -24.02 35.28 3.24
C ILE A 207 -24.33 34.51 1.95
N GLU A 208 -23.63 33.41 1.67
CA GLU A 208 -23.92 32.58 0.50
C GLU A 208 -25.31 31.95 0.52
N GLU A 209 -25.84 31.57 1.70
CA GLU A 209 -27.20 31.05 1.81
C GLU A 209 -28.25 32.13 1.68
N LEU A 210 -28.04 33.32 2.27
CA LEU A 210 -28.91 34.47 2.13
C LEU A 210 -29.02 34.93 0.66
N ASP A 211 -27.90 34.96 -0.07
CA ASP A 211 -27.87 35.25 -1.50
C ASP A 211 -28.70 34.23 -2.30
N ARG A 212 -28.57 32.92 -2.02
CA ARG A 212 -29.40 31.87 -2.63
C ARG A 212 -30.92 32.06 -2.34
N GLN A 213 -31.25 32.59 -1.16
CA GLN A 213 -32.62 32.88 -0.76
C GLN A 213 -33.09 34.25 -1.25
N GLN A 214 -32.25 35.01 -1.97
CA GLN A 214 -32.51 36.37 -2.46
C GLN A 214 -32.83 37.37 -1.35
N VAL A 215 -32.21 37.23 -0.17
CA VAL A 215 -32.31 38.13 0.96
C VAL A 215 -31.19 39.17 0.86
N ALA A 216 -31.57 40.44 0.75
CA ALA A 216 -30.62 41.53 0.56
C ALA A 216 -29.86 41.90 1.86
N ILE A 217 -28.55 42.02 1.78
CA ILE A 217 -27.64 42.44 2.84
C ILE A 217 -27.01 43.78 2.41
N PRO A 218 -27.09 44.85 3.15
CA PRO A 218 -27.60 44.99 4.53
C PRO A 218 -29.06 45.41 4.61
N GLU A 219 -29.80 45.56 3.49
CA GLU A 219 -31.10 46.21 3.44
C GLU A 219 -32.17 45.45 4.20
N GLN A 220 -32.16 44.14 4.25
CA GLN A 220 -33.12 43.29 4.93
C GLN A 220 -32.55 42.62 6.18
N ILE A 221 -31.25 42.43 6.24
CA ILE A 221 -30.58 41.74 7.33
C ILE A 221 -29.12 42.21 7.43
N LEU A 222 -28.61 42.36 8.64
CA LEU A 222 -27.21 42.61 8.89
C LEU A 222 -26.46 41.30 9.13
N VAL A 223 -25.19 41.21 8.70
CA VAL A 223 -24.33 40.05 8.97
C VAL A 223 -22.99 40.52 9.51
N THR A 224 -22.52 39.89 10.59
CA THR A 224 -21.18 40.11 11.15
C THR A 224 -20.42 38.80 11.25
N GLY A 225 -19.06 38.88 11.17
CA GLY A 225 -18.15 37.79 11.44
C GLY A 225 -17.17 38.13 12.56
N PHE A 226 -16.09 37.38 12.62
CA PHE A 226 -14.91 37.59 13.48
C PHE A 226 -13.68 36.95 12.80
N ASP A 227 -12.50 37.53 12.90
CA ASP A 227 -11.16 37.10 12.47
C ASP A 227 -10.51 38.08 11.47
N ASP A 228 -11.29 38.79 10.67
CA ASP A 228 -10.87 39.69 9.58
C ASP A 228 -9.95 38.97 8.56
N PHE A 229 -10.47 37.90 8.02
CA PHE A 229 -9.75 37.16 6.95
C PHE A 229 -9.53 38.02 5.70
N GLU A 230 -8.49 37.73 4.94
CA GLU A 230 -8.12 38.44 3.71
C GLU A 230 -9.28 38.59 2.73
N TYR A 231 -10.24 37.66 2.71
CA TYR A 231 -11.41 37.73 1.86
C TYR A 231 -12.60 38.49 2.47
N ALA A 232 -12.52 38.98 3.71
CA ALA A 232 -13.63 39.74 4.33
C ALA A 232 -13.97 41.02 3.53
N ASP A 233 -12.97 41.64 2.92
CA ASP A 233 -13.16 42.76 1.99
C ASP A 233 -13.65 42.29 0.61
N ALA A 234 -13.38 41.10 0.20
CA ALA A 234 -13.74 40.53 -1.11
C ALA A 234 -15.14 39.92 -1.16
N ILE A 235 -15.70 39.50 -0.04
CA ILE A 235 -17.11 39.04 0.07
C ILE A 235 -18.06 40.17 -0.33
N ARG A 236 -19.21 39.86 -0.90
CA ARG A 236 -20.23 40.84 -1.27
C ARG A 236 -21.54 40.57 -0.53
N PRO A 237 -22.00 41.53 0.28
CA PRO A 237 -21.31 42.78 0.67
C PRO A 237 -20.09 42.53 1.55
N SER A 238 -19.08 43.44 1.54
CA SER A 238 -17.88 43.31 2.38
C SER A 238 -18.21 43.18 3.85
N LEU A 239 -17.56 42.23 4.53
CA LEU A 239 -17.95 41.72 5.84
C LEU A 239 -17.46 42.62 6.99
N SER A 240 -18.38 43.07 7.84
CA SER A 240 -18.08 43.68 9.15
C SER A 240 -17.63 42.58 10.10
N THR A 241 -16.45 42.74 10.70
CA THR A 241 -15.77 41.69 11.48
C THR A 241 -14.87 42.30 12.56
N ALA A 242 -14.33 41.50 13.47
CA ALA A 242 -13.29 41.93 14.40
C ALA A 242 -11.95 41.29 14.03
N ILE A 243 -10.89 42.06 14.19
CA ILE A 243 -9.54 41.65 13.78
C ILE A 243 -8.95 40.63 14.77
N TYR A 244 -8.67 39.40 14.33
CA TYR A 244 -7.87 38.47 15.10
C TYR A 244 -6.37 38.73 14.85
N PRO A 245 -5.59 39.22 15.86
CA PRO A 245 -4.21 39.66 15.66
C PRO A 245 -3.20 38.50 15.59
N ALA A 246 -3.42 37.51 14.71
CA ALA A 246 -2.68 36.26 14.63
C ALA A 246 -1.17 36.47 14.43
N GLN A 247 -0.78 37.40 13.54
CA GLN A 247 0.62 37.70 13.30
C GLN A 247 1.30 38.27 14.55
N ARG A 248 0.61 39.16 15.27
CA ARG A 248 1.12 39.70 16.55
C ARG A 248 1.22 38.63 17.63
N ALA A 249 0.30 37.66 17.64
CA ALA A 249 0.33 36.54 18.57
C ALA A 249 1.54 35.64 18.31
N GLY A 250 1.85 35.32 17.06
CA GLY A 250 3.06 34.58 16.67
C GLY A 250 4.36 35.32 17.05
N ALA A 251 4.39 36.65 16.78
CA ALA A 251 5.53 37.48 17.11
C ALA A 251 5.81 37.54 18.63
N LEU A 252 4.75 37.75 19.41
CA LEU A 252 4.87 37.79 20.88
C LEU A 252 5.26 36.41 21.44
N ALA A 253 4.69 35.33 20.94
CA ALA A 253 5.06 33.98 21.38
C ALA A 253 6.54 33.67 21.10
N SER A 254 7.09 34.16 19.98
CA SER A 254 8.52 34.04 19.64
C SER A 254 9.43 34.79 20.61
N GLN A 255 9.03 35.99 21.00
CA GLN A 255 9.76 36.75 22.01
C GLN A 255 9.72 36.04 23.36
N LEU A 256 8.54 35.60 23.80
CA LEU A 256 8.35 34.92 25.09
C LEU A 256 9.13 33.59 25.18
N ILE A 257 9.17 32.79 24.11
CA ILE A 257 9.96 31.54 24.13
C ILE A 257 11.46 31.84 24.19
N SER A 258 11.93 32.89 23.53
CA SER A 258 13.31 33.35 23.63
C SER A 258 13.68 33.77 25.05
N ASP A 259 12.84 34.61 25.69
CA ASP A 259 13.01 35.08 27.05
C ASP A 259 13.02 33.91 28.05
N ARG A 260 12.10 32.96 27.90
CA ARG A 260 12.01 31.77 28.75
C ARG A 260 13.26 30.88 28.63
N LEU A 261 13.78 30.70 27.42
CA LEU A 261 15.01 29.95 27.16
C LEU A 261 16.28 30.64 27.70
N GLN A 262 16.20 31.95 27.95
CA GLN A 262 17.24 32.73 28.61
C GLN A 262 17.08 32.75 30.15
N GLY A 263 16.02 32.11 30.70
CA GLY A 263 15.75 32.02 32.12
C GLY A 263 14.88 33.13 32.69
N THR A 264 14.23 33.94 31.82
CA THR A 264 13.31 34.99 32.28
C THR A 264 12.03 34.38 32.83
N GLN A 265 11.56 34.86 33.96
CA GLN A 265 10.27 34.50 34.53
C GLN A 265 9.17 35.26 33.75
N LEU A 266 8.16 34.54 33.26
CA LEU A 266 7.10 35.09 32.46
C LEU A 266 5.77 35.18 33.21
N GLU A 267 4.93 36.14 32.83
CA GLU A 267 3.56 36.22 33.31
C GLU A 267 2.72 35.03 32.75
N PRO A 268 1.67 34.60 33.47
CA PRO A 268 0.83 33.49 33.01
C PRO A 268 0.07 33.76 31.73
N GLN A 269 -0.33 35.04 31.50
CA GLN A 269 -1.16 35.43 30.38
C GLN A 269 -0.75 36.78 29.80
N TYR A 270 -0.77 36.86 28.48
CA TYR A 270 -0.50 38.08 27.71
C TYR A 270 -1.68 38.29 26.75
N GLN A 271 -2.43 39.39 26.93
CA GLN A 271 -3.63 39.66 26.16
C GLN A 271 -3.36 40.65 25.02
N LEU A 272 -3.79 40.30 23.80
CA LEU A 272 -3.70 41.13 22.62
C LEU A 272 -5.07 41.77 22.34
N GLU A 273 -5.09 43.10 22.21
CA GLU A 273 -6.31 43.86 21.90
C GLU A 273 -6.84 43.51 20.51
N THR A 274 -8.18 43.52 20.44
CA THR A 274 -8.95 43.27 19.21
C THR A 274 -9.81 44.52 18.90
N MET A 275 -9.96 44.84 17.63
CA MET A 275 -10.74 45.97 17.15
C MET A 275 -11.75 45.49 16.12
N ALA A 276 -12.99 45.99 16.24
CA ALA A 276 -14.03 45.80 15.21
C ALA A 276 -13.75 46.67 13.99
N ARG A 277 -14.02 46.12 12.82
CA ARG A 277 -13.95 46.79 11.52
C ARG A 277 -15.31 46.71 10.84
N PHE A 278 -15.98 47.88 10.69
CA PHE A 278 -17.31 47.94 10.14
C PHE A 278 -17.28 48.16 8.63
N ARG A 279 -18.05 47.39 7.88
CA ARG A 279 -18.11 47.38 6.43
C ARG A 279 -19.55 47.33 5.89
N ALA A 280 -19.69 46.98 4.60
CA ALA A 280 -20.99 47.04 3.90
C ALA A 280 -22.03 46.06 4.46
N SER A 281 -21.66 44.91 5.02
CA SER A 281 -22.59 43.92 5.54
C SER A 281 -23.40 44.40 6.76
N THR A 282 -22.99 45.53 7.36
CA THR A 282 -23.76 46.25 8.38
C THR A 282 -24.14 47.68 7.95
N GLY A 283 -24.13 47.96 6.63
CA GLY A 283 -24.53 49.25 6.07
C GLY A 283 -23.53 50.39 6.29
N THR A 284 -22.26 50.11 6.59
CA THR A 284 -21.21 51.11 6.65
C THR A 284 -20.65 51.31 5.24
N PRO A 285 -20.71 52.53 4.65
CA PRO A 285 -20.24 52.74 3.30
C PRO A 285 -18.72 52.55 3.23
N VAL A 286 -18.27 51.70 2.30
CA VAL A 286 -16.88 51.53 1.99
C VAL A 286 -16.43 52.76 1.17
N LYS A 287 -15.45 53.51 1.67
CA LYS A 287 -14.80 54.57 0.88
C LYS A 287 -14.12 53.91 -0.30
N ASP A 288 -14.54 54.24 -1.53
CA ASP A 288 -14.02 53.87 -2.84
C ASP A 288 -12.79 52.92 -2.87
N SER A 289 -13.08 51.64 -2.82
CA SER A 289 -12.11 50.59 -3.16
C SER A 289 -12.64 49.63 -4.23
N ALA A 290 -13.69 49.99 -4.95
CA ALA A 290 -14.35 49.09 -5.93
C ALA A 290 -13.38 48.62 -7.06
N LEU A 291 -12.38 49.42 -7.41
CA LEU A 291 -11.36 49.03 -8.38
C LEU A 291 -10.30 48.08 -7.80
N HIS A 292 -9.89 48.30 -6.53
CA HIS A 292 -8.91 47.43 -5.85
C HIS A 292 -9.52 46.06 -5.53
N SER A 293 -10.77 45.98 -5.19
CA SER A 293 -11.46 44.74 -4.80
C SER A 293 -11.65 43.75 -5.97
N ASN A 294 -11.87 44.24 -7.18
CA ASN A 294 -11.98 43.38 -8.36
C ASN A 294 -10.59 42.81 -8.75
N ASP A 295 -9.53 43.57 -8.60
CA ASP A 295 -8.16 43.11 -8.85
C ASP A 295 -7.68 42.16 -7.76
N GLU A 296 -8.05 42.38 -6.51
CA GLU A 296 -7.72 41.50 -5.39
C GLU A 296 -8.50 40.18 -5.44
N GLN A 297 -9.79 40.22 -5.76
CA GLN A 297 -10.60 39.05 -6.01
C GLN A 297 -10.07 38.23 -7.21
N ARG A 298 -9.65 38.93 -8.26
CA ARG A 298 -9.01 38.31 -9.43
C ARG A 298 -7.66 37.69 -9.08
N ARG A 299 -6.85 38.35 -8.24
CA ARG A 299 -5.58 37.80 -7.73
C ARG A 299 -5.80 36.55 -6.90
N LEU A 300 -6.76 36.56 -5.96
CA LEU A 300 -7.10 35.39 -5.14
C LEU A 300 -7.60 34.21 -5.99
N LEU A 301 -8.46 34.46 -6.99
CA LEU A 301 -8.92 33.44 -7.92
C LEU A 301 -7.78 32.86 -8.78
N ILE A 302 -6.86 33.71 -9.23
CA ILE A 302 -5.66 33.27 -9.98
C ILE A 302 -4.78 32.42 -9.07
N GLN A 303 -4.51 32.88 -7.86
CA GLN A 303 -3.68 32.15 -6.89
C GLN A 303 -4.31 30.79 -6.52
N GLN A 304 -5.62 30.74 -6.28
CA GLN A 304 -6.34 29.46 -6.03
C GLN A 304 -6.27 28.53 -7.25
N ARG A 305 -6.45 29.09 -8.47
CA ARG A 305 -6.35 28.28 -9.69
C ARG A 305 -4.94 27.72 -9.89
N ASP A 306 -3.93 28.53 -9.63
CA ASP A 306 -2.53 28.12 -9.80
C ASP A 306 -2.13 27.09 -8.73
N SER A 307 -2.54 27.27 -7.48
CA SER A 307 -2.39 26.26 -6.41
C SER A 307 -3.09 24.94 -6.75
N ASN A 308 -4.33 24.99 -7.25
CA ASN A 308 -5.05 23.80 -7.68
C ASN A 308 -4.39 23.10 -8.88
N ALA A 309 -3.86 23.86 -9.84
CA ALA A 309 -3.12 23.30 -10.98
C ALA A 309 -1.83 22.59 -10.53
N GLN A 310 -1.11 23.19 -9.58
CA GLN A 310 0.09 22.61 -8.98
C GLN A 310 -0.24 21.35 -8.17
N ARG A 311 -1.29 21.35 -7.35
CA ARG A 311 -1.78 20.15 -6.63
C ARG A 311 -2.11 19.01 -7.60
N LEU A 312 -2.80 19.30 -8.71
CA LEU A 312 -3.12 18.32 -9.75
C LEU A 312 -1.84 17.78 -10.43
N ALA A 313 -0.84 18.62 -10.68
CA ALA A 313 0.44 18.20 -11.24
C ALA A 313 1.16 17.22 -10.30
N VAL A 314 1.27 17.58 -9.02
CA VAL A 314 1.85 16.69 -7.97
C VAL A 314 1.07 15.38 -7.87
N THR A 315 -0.27 15.43 -7.80
CA THR A 315 -1.09 14.22 -7.75
C THR A 315 -0.83 13.30 -8.95
N ARG A 316 -0.78 13.86 -10.16
CA ARG A 316 -0.49 13.06 -11.37
C ARG A 316 0.89 12.42 -11.31
N LEU A 317 1.91 13.14 -10.85
CA LEU A 317 3.27 12.61 -10.69
C LEU A 317 3.31 11.47 -9.69
N LEU A 318 2.64 11.62 -8.54
CA LEU A 318 2.60 10.62 -7.49
C LEU A 318 1.86 9.32 -7.92
N HIS A 319 0.87 9.41 -8.83
CA HIS A 319 0.07 8.25 -9.25
C HIS A 319 0.53 7.58 -10.57
N GLN A 320 1.46 8.17 -11.32
CA GLN A 320 1.84 7.68 -12.65
C GLN A 320 2.92 6.59 -12.66
N ARG A 321 3.63 6.32 -11.54
CA ARG A 321 4.80 5.42 -11.53
C ARG A 321 4.72 4.41 -10.39
N GLN A 322 5.30 3.23 -10.61
CA GLN A 322 5.48 2.22 -9.58
C GLN A 322 6.78 2.48 -8.81
N GLY A 323 6.67 2.49 -7.49
CA GLY A 323 7.80 2.64 -6.58
C GLY A 323 8.10 4.09 -6.18
N LEU A 324 8.25 4.32 -4.89
CA LEU A 324 8.42 5.64 -4.29
C LEU A 324 9.70 6.35 -4.79
N ASP A 325 10.80 5.63 -5.00
CA ASP A 325 12.05 6.17 -5.53
C ASP A 325 11.88 6.77 -6.93
N ASN A 326 11.17 6.06 -7.81
CA ASN A 326 10.90 6.51 -9.18
C ASN A 326 9.97 7.73 -9.19
N ILE A 327 9.01 7.78 -8.27
CA ILE A 327 8.06 8.88 -8.11
C ILE A 327 8.79 10.13 -7.63
N LEU A 328 9.59 10.02 -6.57
CA LEU A 328 10.32 11.15 -6.00
C LEU A 328 11.38 11.68 -6.97
N SER A 329 12.14 10.80 -7.61
CA SER A 329 13.12 11.19 -8.61
C SER A 329 12.51 11.95 -9.79
N ALA A 330 11.33 11.52 -10.25
CA ALA A 330 10.62 12.23 -11.32
C ALA A 330 9.95 13.53 -10.87
N ALA A 331 9.61 13.62 -9.58
CA ALA A 331 9.01 14.82 -8.99
C ALA A 331 10.05 15.90 -8.64
N GLN A 332 11.35 15.60 -8.66
CA GLN A 332 12.42 16.49 -8.19
C GLN A 332 12.39 17.86 -8.86
N ASP A 333 12.27 17.92 -10.19
CA ASP A 333 12.21 19.18 -10.92
C ASP A 333 10.97 19.99 -10.52
N THR A 334 9.81 19.31 -10.42
CA THR A 334 8.54 19.93 -10.00
C THR A 334 8.59 20.43 -8.56
N LEU A 335 9.18 19.65 -7.64
CA LEU A 335 9.35 20.05 -6.24
C LEU A 335 10.31 21.25 -6.11
N ASN A 336 11.39 21.29 -6.90
CA ASN A 336 12.30 22.44 -6.96
C ASN A 336 11.57 23.70 -7.47
N GLU A 337 10.75 23.58 -8.52
CA GLU A 337 9.92 24.68 -9.03
C GLU A 337 8.90 25.18 -7.99
N LEU A 338 8.42 24.27 -7.13
CA LEU A 338 7.54 24.57 -6.00
C LEU A 338 8.28 25.10 -4.76
N GLY A 339 9.60 25.38 -4.85
CA GLY A 339 10.38 25.86 -3.71
C GLY A 339 10.52 24.83 -2.59
N ILE A 340 10.50 23.53 -2.91
CA ILE A 340 10.71 22.41 -1.99
C ILE A 340 11.99 21.67 -2.42
N PRO A 341 13.18 22.22 -2.14
CA PRO A 341 14.43 21.65 -2.64
C PRO A 341 14.88 20.38 -1.93
N GLU A 342 14.39 20.14 -0.72
CA GLU A 342 14.81 19.01 0.10
C GLU A 342 13.61 18.28 0.70
N VAL A 343 13.55 16.96 0.48
CA VAL A 343 12.52 16.07 1.03
C VAL A 343 13.17 14.80 1.58
N TYR A 344 12.83 14.42 2.79
CA TYR A 344 13.28 13.22 3.45
C TYR A 344 12.05 12.44 3.94
N ILE A 345 11.99 11.15 3.61
CA ILE A 345 10.90 10.26 4.01
C ILE A 345 11.45 9.24 5.00
N TYR A 346 10.93 9.26 6.20
CA TYR A 346 11.25 8.29 7.25
C TYR A 346 10.10 7.31 7.38
N GLN A 347 10.38 6.02 7.19
CA GLN A 347 9.41 4.95 7.36
C GLN A 347 9.55 4.28 8.72
N HIS A 348 8.44 3.74 9.18
CA HIS A 348 8.30 3.09 10.47
C HIS A 348 8.32 1.57 10.31
N GLN A 349 9.28 0.92 10.96
CA GLN A 349 9.38 -0.54 10.97
C GLN A 349 9.29 -1.07 12.41
N ARG A 350 8.42 -2.03 12.64
CA ARG A 350 8.42 -2.78 13.90
C ARG A 350 9.54 -3.81 13.86
N SER A 351 10.48 -3.74 14.80
CA SER A 351 11.47 -4.79 15.00
C SER A 351 10.80 -6.05 15.54
N GLU A 352 11.42 -7.22 15.32
CA GLU A 352 10.98 -8.51 15.90
C GLU A 352 10.84 -8.48 17.44
N GLN A 353 11.50 -7.53 18.11
CA GLN A 353 11.42 -7.31 19.54
C GLN A 353 10.33 -6.30 19.98
N GLY A 354 9.44 -5.89 19.06
CA GLY A 354 8.35 -4.94 19.33
C GLY A 354 8.78 -3.49 19.50
N LYS A 355 10.07 -3.15 19.31
CA LYS A 355 10.55 -1.76 19.29
C LYS A 355 10.33 -1.16 17.93
N SER A 356 9.80 0.04 17.92
CA SER A 356 9.60 0.83 16.73
C SER A 356 10.90 1.52 16.34
N LEU A 357 11.34 1.29 15.11
CA LEU A 357 12.52 1.91 14.52
C LEU A 357 12.08 2.72 13.30
N ASN A 358 12.48 3.99 13.24
CA ASN A 358 12.31 4.81 12.07
C ASN A 358 13.61 4.81 11.28
N TYR A 359 13.55 4.55 10.01
CA TYR A 359 14.72 4.60 9.12
C TYR A 359 14.45 5.54 7.95
N LEU A 360 15.52 6.20 7.47
CA LEU A 360 15.43 7.02 6.28
C LEU A 360 15.23 6.10 5.07
N ALA A 361 14.03 6.15 4.50
CA ALA A 361 13.67 5.32 3.36
C ALA A 361 14.08 5.98 2.04
N HIS A 362 13.84 7.31 1.93
CA HIS A 362 14.08 8.06 0.69
C HIS A 362 14.54 9.48 1.01
N SER A 363 15.42 10.02 0.18
CA SER A 363 15.82 11.42 0.24
C SER A 363 15.98 12.03 -1.15
N LEU A 364 15.46 13.25 -1.31
CA LEU A 364 15.77 14.14 -2.43
C LEU A 364 16.67 15.26 -1.87
N HIS A 365 17.94 15.25 -2.26
CA HIS A 365 18.90 16.26 -1.90
C HIS A 365 19.77 16.58 -3.10
N PRO A 366 20.08 17.88 -3.40
CA PRO A 366 20.93 18.27 -4.54
C PRO A 366 22.35 17.71 -4.47
N HIS A 367 22.83 17.38 -3.28
CA HIS A 367 24.11 16.74 -3.06
C HIS A 367 23.87 15.34 -2.49
N HIS A 368 24.03 14.30 -3.32
CA HIS A 368 23.91 12.90 -2.94
C HIS A 368 24.66 12.62 -1.62
N LEU A 369 23.93 12.60 -0.51
CA LEU A 369 24.41 11.93 0.67
C LEU A 369 24.40 10.44 0.32
N ASN A 370 25.59 9.83 0.19
CA ASN A 370 25.75 8.38 0.23
C ASN A 370 25.26 7.91 1.62
N ILE A 371 23.97 7.71 1.73
CA ILE A 371 23.36 7.11 2.90
C ILE A 371 23.55 5.60 2.69
N GLU A 372 24.71 5.08 3.12
CA GLU A 372 24.81 3.66 3.42
C GLU A 372 23.61 3.29 4.30
N GLU A 373 22.97 2.15 3.99
CA GLU A 373 21.87 1.53 4.75
C GLU A 373 22.22 1.41 6.25
N SER A 374 22.27 2.52 6.94
CA SER A 374 22.47 2.53 8.38
C SER A 374 21.09 2.58 9.03
N HIS A 375 20.75 1.52 9.76
CA HIS A 375 19.67 1.47 10.73
C HIS A 375 19.89 2.52 11.84
N GLN A 376 19.98 3.80 11.45
CA GLN A 376 20.17 4.89 12.39
C GLN A 376 18.82 5.25 13.01
N THR A 377 18.81 5.26 14.32
CA THR A 377 17.70 5.84 15.09
C THR A 377 17.51 7.31 14.68
N LEU A 378 16.25 7.74 14.55
CA LEU A 378 15.81 9.08 14.16
C LEU A 378 16.73 10.26 14.58
N PRO A 379 17.25 10.35 15.83
CA PRO A 379 18.00 11.52 16.28
C PRO A 379 19.26 11.83 15.49
N ALA A 380 19.99 10.83 15.00
CA ALA A 380 21.27 11.06 14.32
C ALA A 380 21.06 11.48 12.85
N ALA A 381 20.21 10.78 12.11
CA ALA A 381 19.90 11.09 10.71
C ALA A 381 19.15 12.44 10.59
N PHE A 382 18.21 12.70 11.49
CA PHE A 382 17.46 13.95 11.52
C PHE A 382 18.34 15.16 11.87
N ASN A 383 19.28 15.01 12.80
CA ASN A 383 20.23 16.08 13.15
C ASN A 383 21.22 16.37 12.02
N GLN A 384 21.49 15.40 11.13
CA GLN A 384 22.32 15.62 9.92
C GLN A 384 21.51 16.30 8.81
N ALA A 385 20.24 15.93 8.62
CA ALA A 385 19.37 16.53 7.62
C ALA A 385 19.02 17.99 7.93
N ILE A 386 18.82 18.33 9.22
CA ILE A 386 18.55 19.71 9.64
C ILE A 386 19.90 20.39 9.99
N SER A 387 20.72 20.63 8.95
CA SER A 387 21.95 21.42 9.11
C SER A 387 21.63 22.86 9.51
N PRO A 388 22.37 23.44 10.49
CA PRO A 388 22.14 24.81 10.93
C PRO A 388 22.49 25.88 9.90
N ASP A 389 23.07 25.52 8.76
CA ASP A 389 23.61 26.44 7.78
C ASP A 389 22.68 26.82 6.62
N VAL A 390 21.47 26.23 6.56
CA VAL A 390 20.48 26.57 5.51
C VAL A 390 19.69 27.80 5.94
N HIS A 391 20.02 28.96 5.36
CA HIS A 391 19.60 30.29 5.80
C HIS A 391 18.23 30.78 5.28
N ARG A 392 17.53 30.05 4.39
CA ARG A 392 16.27 30.53 3.79
C ARG A 392 15.29 29.39 3.57
N GLY A 393 14.41 29.13 4.52
CA GLY A 393 13.32 28.18 4.33
C GLY A 393 12.69 27.73 5.65
N LEU A 394 11.52 27.14 5.52
CA LEU A 394 10.78 26.49 6.59
C LEU A 394 11.10 24.99 6.61
N TRP A 395 11.59 24.50 7.73
CA TRP A 395 11.59 23.07 7.97
C TRP A 395 10.23 22.63 8.45
N VAL A 396 9.61 21.74 7.69
CA VAL A 396 8.30 21.15 8.00
C VAL A 396 8.48 19.66 8.25
N ILE A 397 7.87 19.15 9.30
CA ILE A 397 7.73 17.72 9.54
C ILE A 397 6.24 17.36 9.56
N SER A 398 5.82 16.47 8.68
CA SER A 398 4.45 16.02 8.57
C SER A 398 4.36 14.51 8.71
N GLU A 399 3.36 14.03 9.43
CA GLU A 399 3.12 12.60 9.58
C GLU A 399 2.62 11.98 8.27
N LEU A 400 3.19 10.86 7.90
CA LEU A 400 2.74 10.02 6.79
C LEU A 400 1.70 9.05 7.33
N LYS A 401 0.44 9.45 7.27
CA LYS A 401 -0.68 8.63 7.74
C LYS A 401 -1.83 8.59 6.74
N ASN A 402 -2.56 7.49 6.75
CA ASN A 402 -3.90 7.39 6.19
C ASN A 402 -4.92 7.27 7.32
N ASP A 403 -6.20 7.03 6.99
CA ASP A 403 -7.29 6.93 7.98
C ASP A 403 -7.09 5.80 9.01
N GLN A 404 -6.21 4.84 8.76
CA GLN A 404 -6.06 3.63 9.57
C GLN A 404 -4.77 3.56 10.37
N GLN A 405 -3.65 4.07 9.82
CA GLN A 405 -2.34 3.91 10.46
C GLN A 405 -1.32 4.97 10.03
N SER A 406 -0.28 5.12 10.86
CA SER A 406 0.90 5.91 10.57
C SER A 406 2.01 5.04 9.97
N PHE A 407 2.65 5.54 8.91
CA PHE A 407 3.75 4.88 8.19
C PHE A 407 5.12 5.50 8.49
N GLY A 408 5.12 6.67 9.13
CA GLY A 408 6.32 7.42 9.41
C GLY A 408 6.10 8.92 9.32
N TYR A 409 7.07 9.66 8.81
CA TYR A 409 6.94 11.10 8.60
C TYR A 409 7.80 11.57 7.44
N LEU A 410 7.38 12.69 6.89
CA LEU A 410 8.05 13.46 5.86
C LEU A 410 8.70 14.68 6.52
N VAL A 411 9.97 14.93 6.22
CA VAL A 411 10.67 16.18 6.58
C VAL A 411 11.01 16.89 5.29
N ALA A 412 10.65 18.16 5.20
CA ALA A 412 10.94 18.95 4.00
C ALA A 412 11.42 20.34 4.36
N LEU A 413 12.32 20.86 3.53
CA LEU A 413 12.66 22.28 3.48
C LEU A 413 11.81 22.94 2.39
N THR A 414 11.08 24.00 2.72
CA THR A 414 10.19 24.70 1.79
C THR A 414 10.22 26.21 2.01
N GLU A 415 9.81 26.98 1.01
CA GLU A 415 9.46 28.39 1.17
C GLU A 415 8.06 28.51 1.81
N GLU A 416 7.81 29.63 2.52
CA GLU A 416 6.55 29.86 3.22
C GLU A 416 5.31 29.66 2.33
N VAL A 417 5.37 30.17 1.10
CA VAL A 417 4.26 30.16 0.13
C VAL A 417 3.84 28.74 -0.28
N HIS A 418 4.76 27.78 -0.15
CA HIS A 418 4.57 26.40 -0.62
C HIS A 418 4.46 25.35 0.50
N ALA A 419 4.51 25.80 1.76
CA ALA A 419 4.43 24.90 2.91
C ALA A 419 3.14 24.03 2.91
N GLU A 420 2.03 24.55 2.37
CA GLU A 420 0.76 23.80 2.22
C GLU A 420 0.87 22.55 1.33
N PHE A 421 1.84 22.50 0.41
CA PHE A 421 2.06 21.34 -0.44
C PHE A 421 2.61 20.15 0.35
N ILE A 422 3.33 20.39 1.44
CA ILE A 422 3.82 19.31 2.32
C ILE A 422 2.65 18.59 2.98
N GLU A 423 1.66 19.32 3.49
CA GLU A 423 0.43 18.74 4.05
C GLU A 423 -0.36 17.97 3.01
N PHE A 424 -0.40 18.48 1.78
CA PHE A 424 -1.11 17.83 0.68
C PHE A 424 -0.41 16.55 0.21
N MET A 425 0.94 16.54 0.18
CA MET A 425 1.72 15.37 -0.28
C MET A 425 1.77 14.24 0.75
N ALA A 426 1.83 14.57 2.04
CA ALA A 426 2.07 13.56 3.07
C ALA A 426 1.03 12.42 3.08
N PRO A 427 -0.30 12.65 3.02
CA PRO A 427 -1.28 11.57 2.93
C PRO A 427 -1.15 10.75 1.64
N GLN A 428 -0.86 11.40 0.50
CA GLN A 428 -0.71 10.69 -0.78
C GLN A 428 0.52 9.79 -0.81
N ILE A 429 1.62 10.23 -0.20
CA ILE A 429 2.82 9.41 -0.02
C ILE A 429 2.51 8.24 0.91
N ALA A 430 1.74 8.47 1.98
CA ALA A 430 1.29 7.41 2.88
C ALA A 430 0.47 6.34 2.14
N ASP A 431 -0.47 6.75 1.28
CA ASP A 431 -1.28 5.84 0.47
C ASP A 431 -0.42 5.02 -0.51
N ILE A 432 0.62 5.63 -1.10
CA ILE A 432 1.57 4.92 -1.98
C ILE A 432 2.35 3.86 -1.20
N ILE A 433 2.83 4.20 0.00
CA ILE A 433 3.56 3.28 0.87
C ILE A 433 2.66 2.10 1.27
N ASP A 434 1.42 2.38 1.65
CA ASP A 434 0.44 1.36 2.01
C ASP A 434 0.13 0.43 0.83
N HIS A 435 -0.10 1.00 -0.34
CA HIS A 435 -0.34 0.23 -1.56
C HIS A 435 0.84 -0.67 -1.94
N GLN A 436 2.06 -0.17 -1.87
CA GLN A 436 3.27 -0.97 -2.12
C GLN A 436 3.38 -2.13 -1.12
N ARG A 437 3.15 -1.87 0.16
CA ARG A 437 3.16 -2.91 1.20
C ARG A 437 2.13 -3.99 0.92
N LEU A 438 0.90 -3.61 0.55
CA LEU A 438 -0.15 -4.55 0.19
C LEU A 438 0.22 -5.42 -1.03
N LEU A 439 0.91 -4.83 -2.02
CA LEU A 439 1.41 -5.58 -3.19
C LEU A 439 2.48 -6.61 -2.79
N ASP A 440 3.43 -6.21 -1.95
CA ASP A 440 4.50 -7.09 -1.47
C ASP A 440 3.93 -8.23 -0.59
N ASP A 441 3.02 -7.91 0.33
CA ASP A 441 2.32 -8.91 1.14
C ASP A 441 1.53 -9.89 0.25
N THR A 442 0.81 -9.38 -0.76
CA THR A 442 0.05 -10.21 -1.70
C THR A 442 0.96 -11.14 -2.47
N LYS A 443 2.12 -10.67 -2.93
CA LYS A 443 3.11 -11.49 -3.61
C LYS A 443 3.67 -12.59 -2.71
N GLN A 444 3.99 -12.26 -1.46
CA GLN A 444 4.44 -13.25 -0.48
C GLN A 444 3.37 -14.32 -0.20
N TYR A 445 2.11 -13.91 -0.05
CA TYR A 445 1.01 -14.87 0.11
C TYR A 445 0.85 -15.77 -1.12
N GLN A 446 0.96 -15.24 -2.33
CA GLN A 446 0.92 -16.04 -3.55
C GLN A 446 2.05 -17.08 -3.60
N GLU A 447 3.29 -16.67 -3.28
CA GLU A 447 4.43 -17.59 -3.21
C GLU A 447 4.22 -18.69 -2.15
N GLN A 448 3.65 -18.36 -0.98
CA GLN A 448 3.30 -19.34 0.05
C GLN A 448 2.21 -20.31 -0.39
N VAL A 449 1.17 -19.82 -1.07
CA VAL A 449 0.09 -20.67 -1.61
C VAL A 449 0.66 -21.63 -2.65
N GLU A 450 1.47 -21.14 -3.60
CA GLU A 450 2.13 -21.99 -4.59
C GLU A 450 3.01 -23.06 -3.95
N LEU A 451 3.79 -22.70 -2.92
CA LEU A 451 4.60 -23.65 -2.18
C LEU A 451 3.74 -24.69 -1.46
N SER A 452 2.65 -24.26 -0.84
CA SER A 452 1.71 -25.17 -0.15
C SER A 452 1.03 -26.14 -1.13
N GLU A 453 0.59 -25.65 -2.29
CA GLU A 453 0.02 -26.51 -3.35
C GLU A 453 1.05 -27.51 -3.87
N LYS A 454 2.28 -27.10 -4.10
CA LYS A 454 3.38 -28.00 -4.49
C LYS A 454 3.63 -29.07 -3.41
N MET A 455 3.62 -28.69 -2.12
CA MET A 455 3.79 -29.64 -1.02
C MET A 455 2.61 -30.61 -0.89
N ALA A 456 1.38 -30.14 -1.09
CA ALA A 456 0.19 -30.98 -1.06
C ALA A 456 0.19 -32.01 -2.21
N ALA A 457 0.54 -31.57 -3.42
CA ALA A 457 0.73 -32.44 -4.59
C ALA A 457 1.83 -33.48 -4.33
N LEU A 458 2.97 -33.07 -3.79
CA LEU A 458 4.08 -33.97 -3.41
C LEU A 458 3.66 -34.97 -2.34
N GLY A 459 2.89 -34.54 -1.33
CA GLY A 459 2.35 -35.40 -0.28
C GLY A 459 1.44 -36.52 -0.82
N SER A 460 0.56 -36.19 -1.76
CA SER A 460 -0.28 -37.15 -2.47
C SER A 460 0.53 -38.15 -3.29
N LEU A 461 1.53 -37.64 -4.03
CA LEU A 461 2.45 -38.47 -4.81
C LEU A 461 3.29 -39.43 -3.93
N VAL A 462 3.84 -38.93 -2.81
CA VAL A 462 4.61 -39.77 -1.85
C VAL A 462 3.76 -40.90 -1.29
N SER A 463 2.50 -40.62 -0.92
CA SER A 463 1.58 -41.64 -0.41
C SER A 463 1.29 -42.72 -1.46
N GLY A 464 1.03 -42.33 -2.71
CA GLY A 464 0.80 -43.25 -3.82
C GLY A 464 2.01 -44.14 -4.13
N VAL A 465 3.20 -43.49 -4.23
CA VAL A 465 4.47 -44.19 -4.48
C VAL A 465 4.82 -45.18 -3.36
N ALA A 466 4.63 -44.78 -2.09
CA ALA A 466 4.87 -45.67 -0.96
C ALA A 466 4.00 -46.93 -1.03
N HIS A 467 2.73 -46.78 -1.42
CA HIS A 467 1.82 -47.92 -1.61
C HIS A 467 2.26 -48.82 -2.76
N GLU A 468 2.67 -48.27 -3.89
CA GLU A 468 3.12 -49.03 -5.07
C GLU A 468 4.50 -49.68 -4.91
N ILE A 469 5.39 -49.15 -4.08
CA ILE A 469 6.68 -49.80 -3.72
C ILE A 469 6.45 -50.95 -2.72
N ASN A 470 5.55 -50.77 -1.74
CA ASN A 470 5.31 -51.79 -0.72
C ASN A 470 4.71 -53.10 -1.29
N THR A 471 3.97 -53.05 -2.39
CA THR A 471 3.38 -54.18 -3.04
C THR A 471 4.42 -55.15 -3.60
N PRO A 472 5.35 -54.75 -4.49
CA PRO A 472 6.43 -55.65 -5.00
C PRO A 472 7.40 -56.10 -3.90
N LEU A 473 7.70 -55.24 -2.91
CA LEU A 473 8.51 -55.60 -1.76
C LEU A 473 7.81 -56.69 -0.92
N GLY A 474 6.50 -56.59 -0.69
CA GLY A 474 5.70 -57.59 -0.01
C GLY A 474 5.71 -58.93 -0.74
N ASN A 475 5.55 -58.90 -2.07
CA ASN A 475 5.62 -60.12 -2.91
C ASN A 475 7.01 -60.78 -2.86
N SER A 476 8.08 -60.00 -2.91
CA SER A 476 9.45 -60.50 -2.77
C SER A 476 9.69 -61.15 -1.42
N LEU A 477 9.17 -60.56 -0.34
CA LEU A 477 9.32 -61.08 1.02
C LEU A 477 8.54 -62.36 1.22
N LEU A 478 7.33 -62.46 0.69
CA LEU A 478 6.49 -63.68 0.72
C LEU A 478 7.16 -64.82 -0.05
N ALA A 479 7.65 -64.57 -1.26
CA ALA A 479 8.34 -65.54 -2.08
C ALA A 479 9.64 -66.01 -1.40
N ALA A 480 10.44 -65.08 -0.83
CA ALA A 480 11.65 -65.42 -0.09
C ALA A 480 11.35 -66.29 1.16
N SER A 481 10.24 -65.98 1.86
CA SER A 481 9.81 -66.75 3.02
C SER A 481 9.37 -68.15 2.61
N HIS A 482 8.67 -68.28 1.49
CA HIS A 482 8.26 -69.58 0.94
C HIS A 482 9.47 -70.43 0.52
N LEU A 483 10.45 -69.82 -0.14
CA LEU A 483 11.73 -70.50 -0.51
C LEU A 483 12.46 -70.99 0.73
N LYS A 484 12.51 -70.23 1.80
CA LYS A 484 13.10 -70.61 3.08
C LYS A 484 12.40 -71.82 3.69
N GLU A 485 11.06 -71.90 3.65
CA GLU A 485 10.29 -73.06 4.10
C GLU A 485 10.58 -74.28 3.25
N GLN A 486 10.62 -74.16 1.93
CA GLN A 486 10.92 -75.28 1.03
C GLN A 486 12.31 -75.83 1.28
N ILE A 487 13.31 -74.98 1.52
CA ILE A 487 14.69 -75.40 1.91
C ILE A 487 14.67 -76.17 3.23
N ALA A 488 13.91 -75.71 4.23
CA ALA A 488 13.81 -76.36 5.53
C ALA A 488 13.10 -77.73 5.41
N GLN A 489 12.08 -77.87 4.60
CA GLN A 489 11.39 -79.15 4.31
C GLN A 489 12.31 -80.12 3.59
N LEU A 490 13.08 -79.68 2.61
CA LEU A 490 14.05 -80.49 1.91
C LEU A 490 15.14 -81.00 2.87
N ALA A 491 15.67 -80.13 3.75
CA ALA A 491 16.66 -80.47 4.76
C ALA A 491 16.12 -81.55 5.75
N GLN A 492 14.83 -81.43 6.16
CA GLN A 492 14.19 -82.44 6.99
C GLN A 492 14.06 -83.80 6.29
N LEU A 493 13.66 -83.79 4.99
CA LEU A 493 13.56 -85.04 4.21
C LEU A 493 14.92 -85.67 4.05
N MET A 494 15.99 -84.89 3.87
CA MET A 494 17.39 -85.35 3.79
C MET A 494 17.84 -85.92 5.13
N ALA A 495 17.62 -85.22 6.25
CA ALA A 495 18.02 -85.72 7.59
C ALA A 495 17.31 -87.03 7.97
N ASN A 496 16.06 -87.22 7.55
CA ASN A 496 15.24 -88.42 7.80
C ASN A 496 15.51 -89.51 6.78
N GLN A 497 16.46 -89.40 5.87
CA GLN A 497 16.76 -90.35 4.79
C GLN A 497 15.56 -90.66 3.88
N LYS A 498 14.57 -89.71 3.76
CA LYS A 498 13.35 -89.85 2.95
C LYS A 498 13.35 -89.01 1.68
N LEU A 499 14.51 -88.43 1.33
CA LEU A 499 14.65 -87.63 0.11
C LEU A 499 14.58 -88.53 -1.11
N THR A 500 13.60 -88.32 -2.00
CA THR A 500 13.50 -88.99 -3.29
C THR A 500 13.93 -88.09 -4.43
N LYS A 501 14.34 -88.65 -5.56
CA LYS A 501 14.71 -87.89 -6.75
C LYS A 501 13.58 -86.96 -7.20
N SER A 502 12.34 -87.39 -7.15
CA SER A 502 11.16 -86.62 -7.51
C SER A 502 10.95 -85.42 -6.58
N ASN A 503 11.16 -85.57 -5.26
CA ASN A 503 11.06 -84.44 -4.31
C ASN A 503 12.14 -83.41 -4.55
N PHE A 504 13.33 -83.82 -4.94
CA PHE A 504 14.43 -82.93 -5.23
C PHE A 504 14.22 -82.17 -6.56
N GLU A 505 13.78 -82.88 -7.62
CA GLU A 505 13.45 -82.26 -8.92
C GLU A 505 12.35 -81.23 -8.78
N LYS A 506 11.26 -81.54 -8.02
CA LYS A 506 10.19 -80.58 -7.71
C LYS A 506 10.69 -79.38 -6.94
N PHE A 507 11.58 -79.58 -5.96
CA PHE A 507 12.16 -78.44 -5.21
C PHE A 507 12.98 -77.54 -6.13
N ILE A 508 13.78 -78.08 -7.08
CA ILE A 508 14.57 -77.29 -8.04
C ILE A 508 13.65 -76.43 -8.91
N GLU A 509 12.56 -77.00 -9.42
CA GLU A 509 11.58 -76.29 -10.24
C GLU A 509 10.86 -75.18 -9.43
N ASP A 510 10.35 -75.51 -8.25
CA ASP A 510 9.65 -74.55 -7.37
C ASP A 510 10.57 -73.45 -6.87
N ALA A 511 11.83 -73.76 -6.53
CA ALA A 511 12.83 -72.78 -6.13
C ALA A 511 13.26 -71.84 -7.29
N GLY A 512 13.35 -72.38 -8.52
CA GLY A 512 13.56 -71.60 -9.74
C GLY A 512 12.46 -70.56 -9.94
N ASN A 513 11.19 -71.00 -9.97
CA ASN A 513 10.03 -70.15 -10.13
C ASN A 513 9.93 -69.09 -9.01
N THR A 514 10.17 -69.48 -7.78
CA THR A 514 10.14 -68.57 -6.63
C THR A 514 11.26 -67.51 -6.71
N SER A 515 12.45 -67.89 -7.17
CA SER A 515 13.56 -66.95 -7.38
C SER A 515 13.26 -65.93 -8.47
N GLU A 516 12.59 -66.35 -9.56
CA GLU A 516 12.15 -65.42 -10.64
C GLU A 516 11.14 -64.40 -10.11
N ILE A 517 10.21 -64.78 -9.26
CA ILE A 517 9.26 -63.88 -8.62
C ILE A 517 9.99 -62.84 -7.74
N ILE A 518 10.99 -63.26 -6.97
CA ILE A 518 11.80 -62.36 -6.13
C ILE A 518 12.52 -61.35 -6.99
N ILE A 519 13.22 -61.77 -8.05
CA ILE A 519 14.01 -60.91 -8.92
C ILE A 519 13.10 -59.91 -9.66
N SER A 520 12.01 -60.35 -10.28
CA SER A 520 11.10 -59.51 -11.03
C SER A 520 10.41 -58.47 -10.13
N SER A 521 10.01 -58.86 -8.94
CA SER A 521 9.40 -57.93 -7.95
C SER A 521 10.39 -56.90 -7.41
N ALA A 522 11.64 -57.31 -7.14
CA ALA A 522 12.72 -56.38 -6.72
C ALA A 522 13.11 -55.40 -7.83
N GLN A 523 13.17 -55.86 -9.07
CA GLN A 523 13.43 -54.99 -10.23
C GLN A 523 12.35 -53.93 -10.42
N ARG A 524 11.08 -54.32 -10.28
CA ARG A 524 9.96 -53.41 -10.36
C ARG A 524 9.96 -52.35 -9.26
N ALA A 525 10.32 -52.70 -8.02
CA ALA A 525 10.49 -51.72 -6.95
C ALA A 525 11.62 -50.71 -7.26
N ALA A 526 12.75 -51.16 -7.79
CA ALA A 526 13.87 -50.31 -8.18
C ALA A 526 13.48 -49.33 -9.31
N GLU A 527 12.70 -49.76 -10.30
CA GLU A 527 12.19 -48.93 -11.40
C GLU A 527 11.22 -47.85 -10.87
N LEU A 528 10.34 -48.20 -9.95
CA LEU A 528 9.43 -47.23 -9.30
C LEU A 528 10.20 -46.18 -8.53
N ILE A 529 11.23 -46.54 -7.75
CA ILE A 529 12.09 -45.61 -7.01
C ILE A 529 12.83 -44.69 -7.98
N THR A 530 13.36 -45.21 -9.07
CA THR A 530 14.10 -44.44 -10.08
C THR A 530 13.17 -43.43 -10.77
N SER A 531 11.96 -43.85 -11.16
CA SER A 531 10.95 -42.96 -11.77
C SER A 531 10.50 -41.88 -10.81
N PHE A 532 10.29 -42.19 -9.54
CA PHE A 532 9.94 -41.20 -8.52
C PHE A 532 11.08 -40.20 -8.29
N LYS A 533 12.34 -40.67 -8.21
CA LYS A 533 13.50 -39.78 -8.06
C LYS A 533 13.59 -38.80 -9.22
N GLN A 534 13.32 -39.23 -10.46
CA GLN A 534 13.29 -38.36 -11.62
C GLN A 534 12.18 -37.29 -11.48
N VAL A 535 10.97 -37.65 -11.07
CA VAL A 535 9.87 -36.70 -10.86
C VAL A 535 10.19 -35.69 -9.76
N ALA A 536 10.85 -36.13 -8.67
CA ALA A 536 11.14 -35.28 -7.51
C ALA A 536 12.39 -34.38 -7.71
N VAL A 537 13.35 -34.76 -8.54
CA VAL A 537 14.66 -34.11 -8.72
C VAL A 537 14.72 -33.24 -9.97
N ASP A 538 13.97 -33.56 -11.04
CA ASP A 538 14.03 -32.85 -12.33
C ASP A 538 13.35 -31.46 -12.32
N GLN A 539 12.86 -30.98 -11.18
CA GLN A 539 12.39 -29.59 -11.02
C GLN A 539 13.52 -28.54 -10.88
N SER A 540 14.79 -28.95 -10.78
CA SER A 540 15.82 -28.02 -10.28
C SER A 540 16.96 -27.63 -11.25
N TYR A 541 17.24 -28.32 -12.33
CA TYR A 541 18.41 -27.94 -13.15
C TYR A 541 18.27 -28.26 -14.65
N GLU A 542 17.68 -27.32 -15.43
CA GLU A 542 17.96 -27.21 -16.86
C GLU A 542 17.99 -25.76 -17.30
N GLU A 543 19.14 -25.34 -17.83
CA GLU A 543 19.28 -24.05 -18.47
C GLU A 543 18.64 -24.07 -19.85
N GLN A 544 17.92 -23.00 -20.17
CA GLN A 544 17.43 -22.77 -21.52
C GLN A 544 18.60 -22.53 -22.46
N ARG A 545 18.55 -23.11 -23.66
CA ARG A 545 19.55 -22.87 -24.69
C ARG A 545 18.95 -22.94 -26.09
N ASN A 546 19.66 -22.34 -27.04
CA ASN A 546 19.28 -22.43 -28.45
C ASN A 546 19.59 -23.85 -28.96
N ILE A 547 18.56 -24.48 -29.51
CA ILE A 547 18.69 -25.78 -30.17
C ILE A 547 18.00 -25.77 -31.53
N ASN A 548 18.61 -26.50 -32.51
CA ASN A 548 17.85 -26.95 -33.67
C ASN A 548 17.00 -28.15 -33.25
N LEU A 549 15.68 -27.99 -33.31
CA LEU A 549 14.74 -28.97 -32.75
C LEU A 549 14.79 -30.29 -33.51
N ALA A 550 14.95 -30.28 -34.83
CA ALA A 550 15.06 -31.49 -35.65
C ALA A 550 16.30 -32.29 -35.30
N ASP A 551 17.50 -31.65 -35.23
CA ASP A 551 18.76 -32.30 -34.89
C ASP A 551 18.70 -32.85 -33.45
N TYR A 552 18.02 -32.14 -32.52
CA TYR A 552 17.90 -32.60 -31.17
C TYR A 552 16.97 -33.81 -31.04
N ILE A 553 15.83 -33.82 -31.72
CA ILE A 553 14.90 -34.95 -31.82
C ILE A 553 15.63 -36.17 -32.40
N GLU A 554 16.40 -36.02 -33.49
CA GLU A 554 17.19 -37.11 -34.06
C GLU A 554 18.21 -37.72 -33.06
N LYS A 555 18.86 -36.88 -32.24
CA LYS A 555 19.76 -37.35 -31.18
C LYS A 555 19.05 -38.20 -30.14
N VAL A 556 17.89 -37.73 -29.67
CA VAL A 556 17.05 -38.46 -28.69
C VAL A 556 16.61 -39.80 -29.30
N LEU A 557 16.11 -39.79 -30.52
CA LEU A 557 15.65 -41.01 -31.20
C LEU A 557 16.77 -42.04 -31.41
N ARG A 558 17.99 -41.60 -31.73
CA ARG A 558 19.15 -42.52 -31.80
C ARG A 558 19.41 -43.24 -30.47
N SER A 559 19.21 -42.57 -29.33
CA SER A 559 19.37 -43.20 -28.02
C SER A 559 18.27 -44.22 -27.73
N LEU A 560 17.06 -44.03 -28.32
CA LEU A 560 15.92 -44.93 -28.12
C LEU A 560 15.86 -46.09 -29.12
N GLN A 561 16.60 -46.02 -30.23
CA GLN A 561 16.59 -47.06 -31.27
C GLN A 561 16.93 -48.46 -30.76
N HIS A 562 17.70 -48.59 -29.70
CA HIS A 562 18.01 -49.91 -29.10
C HIS A 562 16.77 -50.64 -28.60
N GLN A 563 15.70 -49.92 -28.19
CA GLN A 563 14.44 -50.48 -27.70
C GLN A 563 13.60 -51.11 -28.83
N LEU A 564 13.86 -50.73 -30.08
CA LEU A 564 13.19 -51.31 -31.27
C LEU A 564 13.88 -52.61 -31.76
N LYS A 565 15.14 -52.89 -31.33
CA LYS A 565 15.83 -54.09 -31.77
C LYS A 565 15.10 -55.35 -31.32
N GLY A 566 14.71 -56.18 -32.34
CA GLY A 566 13.98 -57.42 -32.09
C GLY A 566 12.45 -57.24 -32.01
N THR A 567 11.92 -56.04 -32.20
CA THR A 567 10.49 -55.78 -32.29
C THR A 567 10.06 -55.60 -33.76
N PRO A 568 8.81 -55.90 -34.14
CA PRO A 568 8.29 -55.68 -35.48
C PRO A 568 7.75 -54.24 -35.66
N VAL A 569 8.28 -53.25 -34.94
CA VAL A 569 7.85 -51.85 -34.98
C VAL A 569 8.81 -51.01 -35.81
N GLU A 570 8.28 -50.27 -36.78
CA GLU A 570 9.07 -49.38 -37.62
C GLU A 570 9.00 -47.91 -37.12
N LEU A 571 10.12 -47.17 -37.27
CA LEU A 571 10.18 -45.75 -36.91
C LEU A 571 10.34 -44.90 -38.18
N HIS A 572 9.42 -43.99 -38.40
CA HIS A 572 9.45 -43.02 -39.50
C HIS A 572 9.59 -41.59 -38.97
N THR A 573 10.41 -40.77 -39.62
CA THR A 573 10.62 -39.37 -39.24
C THR A 573 10.45 -38.45 -40.43
N ASP A 574 9.76 -37.32 -40.26
CA ASP A 574 9.60 -36.22 -41.21
C ASP A 574 9.83 -34.88 -40.47
N LEU A 575 11.09 -34.40 -40.44
CA LEU A 575 11.52 -33.31 -39.61
C LEU A 575 12.02 -32.10 -40.39
N ASP A 576 11.33 -30.95 -40.25
CA ASP A 576 11.77 -29.65 -40.80
C ASP A 576 13.01 -29.14 -39.97
N ARG A 577 14.14 -29.01 -40.68
CA ARG A 577 15.44 -28.61 -40.06
C ARG A 577 15.56 -27.10 -39.83
N ASN A 578 14.59 -26.30 -40.26
CA ASN A 578 14.64 -24.84 -40.13
C ASN A 578 14.02 -24.30 -38.82
N ILE A 579 13.80 -25.14 -37.80
CA ILE A 579 13.16 -24.77 -36.55
C ILE A 579 14.19 -24.71 -35.45
N VAL A 580 14.56 -23.48 -35.03
CA VAL A 580 15.46 -23.18 -33.91
C VAL A 580 14.65 -22.61 -32.77
N LEU A 581 14.85 -23.12 -31.55
CA LEU A 581 14.14 -22.71 -30.33
C LEU A 581 15.12 -22.37 -29.22
N PHE A 582 14.77 -21.35 -28.44
CA PHE A 582 15.36 -21.13 -27.12
C PHE A 582 14.47 -21.81 -26.06
N THR A 583 14.90 -22.95 -25.53
CA THR A 583 14.02 -23.81 -24.73
C THR A 583 14.81 -24.72 -23.80
N TYR A 584 14.11 -25.58 -23.07
CA TYR A 584 14.67 -26.61 -22.16
C TYR A 584 14.82 -27.94 -22.91
N PRO A 585 16.03 -28.30 -23.37
CA PRO A 585 16.22 -29.52 -24.18
C PRO A 585 15.86 -30.80 -23.44
N GLY A 586 16.19 -30.91 -22.14
CA GLY A 586 15.91 -32.11 -21.37
C GLY A 586 14.40 -32.36 -21.20
N ALA A 587 13.56 -31.28 -21.07
CA ALA A 587 12.12 -31.45 -21.05
C ALA A 587 11.59 -32.09 -22.34
N ILE A 588 12.16 -31.70 -23.50
CA ILE A 588 11.83 -32.33 -24.80
C ILE A 588 12.25 -33.77 -24.84
N ALA A 589 13.52 -34.09 -24.41
CA ALA A 589 13.98 -35.45 -24.34
C ALA A 589 13.11 -36.35 -23.47
N GLN A 590 12.67 -35.85 -22.32
CA GLN A 590 11.81 -36.59 -21.41
C GLN A 590 10.40 -36.82 -22.00
N VAL A 591 9.81 -35.81 -22.65
CA VAL A 591 8.55 -35.97 -23.37
C VAL A 591 8.66 -37.05 -24.46
N MET A 592 9.71 -36.96 -25.29
CA MET A 592 9.95 -37.93 -26.34
C MET A 592 10.14 -39.35 -25.80
N THR A 593 10.93 -39.50 -24.73
CA THR A 593 11.19 -40.82 -24.12
C THR A 593 9.93 -41.45 -23.54
N ASN A 594 9.11 -40.66 -22.83
CA ASN A 594 7.85 -41.14 -22.25
C ASN A 594 6.84 -41.54 -23.31
N LEU A 595 6.66 -40.70 -24.34
CA LEU A 595 5.71 -41.01 -25.43
C LEU A 595 6.14 -42.23 -26.23
N PHE A 596 7.45 -42.38 -26.49
CA PHE A 596 8.04 -43.53 -27.18
C PHE A 596 7.87 -44.81 -26.37
N ALA A 597 8.18 -44.78 -25.09
CA ALA A 597 8.00 -45.93 -24.18
C ALA A 597 6.51 -46.35 -24.08
N ASN A 598 5.63 -45.39 -23.99
CA ASN A 598 4.18 -45.66 -23.98
C ASN A 598 3.69 -46.30 -25.27
N ALA A 599 4.14 -45.85 -26.44
CA ALA A 599 3.79 -46.47 -27.71
C ALA A 599 4.25 -47.97 -27.72
N LEU A 600 5.48 -48.26 -27.32
CA LEU A 600 5.98 -49.63 -27.26
C LEU A 600 5.20 -50.50 -26.25
N LEU A 601 5.00 -50.00 -25.03
CA LEU A 601 4.41 -50.77 -23.94
C LEU A 601 2.88 -50.97 -24.17
N HIS A 602 2.18 -49.87 -24.41
CA HIS A 602 0.71 -49.88 -24.48
C HIS A 602 0.17 -50.02 -25.91
N GLY A 603 0.77 -49.34 -26.88
CA GLY A 603 0.36 -49.37 -28.28
C GLY A 603 0.70 -50.71 -28.96
N PHE A 604 1.92 -51.16 -28.75
CA PHE A 604 2.46 -52.37 -29.44
C PHE A 604 2.64 -53.56 -28.49
N GLU A 605 1.97 -53.60 -27.34
CA GLU A 605 1.93 -54.75 -26.43
C GLU A 605 3.37 -55.25 -26.04
N SER A 606 4.15 -54.33 -25.54
CA SER A 606 5.60 -54.58 -25.23
C SER A 606 6.39 -54.98 -26.47
N GLY A 607 6.09 -54.41 -27.64
CA GLY A 607 6.78 -54.66 -28.92
C GLY A 607 6.42 -55.98 -29.58
N ARG A 608 5.32 -56.64 -29.21
CA ARG A 608 4.87 -57.91 -29.87
C ARG A 608 3.98 -57.67 -31.09
N ARG A 609 3.30 -56.51 -31.11
CA ARG A 609 2.40 -56.12 -32.21
C ARG A 609 3.23 -55.37 -33.29
N LYS A 610 2.97 -55.75 -34.59
CA LYS A 610 3.55 -55.04 -35.75
C LYS A 610 2.87 -53.68 -35.90
N GLY A 611 3.66 -52.64 -36.19
CA GLY A 611 3.18 -51.34 -36.51
C GLY A 611 4.29 -50.29 -36.72
N ALA A 612 3.94 -49.01 -36.71
CA ALA A 612 4.86 -47.92 -36.95
C ALA A 612 4.67 -46.75 -35.99
N ILE A 613 5.76 -46.09 -35.62
CA ILE A 613 5.79 -44.80 -34.91
C ILE A 613 6.21 -43.75 -35.95
N LEU A 614 5.38 -42.73 -36.14
CA LEU A 614 5.66 -41.56 -36.99
C LEU A 614 5.93 -40.33 -36.15
N ILE A 615 7.05 -39.68 -36.35
CA ILE A 615 7.39 -38.40 -35.70
C ILE A 615 7.57 -37.36 -36.80
N SER A 616 6.73 -36.33 -36.76
CA SER A 616 6.81 -35.23 -37.72
C SER A 616 6.93 -33.87 -37.04
N LEU A 617 7.76 -33.01 -37.61
CA LEU A 617 7.97 -31.63 -37.16
C LEU A 617 7.77 -30.71 -38.35
N LYS A 618 6.80 -29.81 -38.28
CA LYS A 618 6.45 -28.89 -39.35
C LYS A 618 6.36 -27.45 -38.88
N LYS A 619 6.87 -26.53 -39.67
CA LYS A 619 6.70 -25.09 -39.44
C LYS A 619 5.28 -24.69 -39.84
N LEU A 620 4.60 -23.90 -39.01
CA LEU A 620 3.30 -23.32 -39.24
C LEU A 620 3.43 -21.80 -39.41
N SER A 621 2.37 -21.12 -39.88
CA SER A 621 2.33 -19.65 -39.96
C SER A 621 2.48 -18.95 -38.63
N ASN A 622 2.00 -19.57 -37.55
CA ASN A 622 2.01 -19.01 -36.15
C ASN A 622 2.84 -19.85 -35.19
N GLY A 623 3.90 -20.53 -35.62
CA GLY A 623 4.72 -21.35 -34.78
C GLY A 623 5.25 -22.62 -35.46
N ALA A 624 5.29 -23.73 -34.72
CA ALA A 624 5.62 -25.04 -35.25
C ALA A 624 4.74 -26.12 -34.60
N GLN A 625 4.63 -27.28 -35.26
CA GLN A 625 3.91 -28.43 -34.74
C GLN A 625 4.82 -29.64 -34.74
N LEU A 626 4.94 -30.27 -33.56
CA LEU A 626 5.54 -31.57 -33.36
C LEU A 626 4.41 -32.60 -33.18
N CYS A 627 4.32 -33.57 -34.10
CA CYS A 627 3.35 -34.65 -34.00
C CYS A 627 4.08 -35.97 -33.78
N ILE A 628 3.65 -36.72 -32.76
CA ILE A 628 4.12 -38.07 -32.45
C ILE A 628 2.92 -38.98 -32.55
N LYS A 629 2.95 -39.90 -33.49
CA LYS A 629 1.80 -40.78 -33.78
C LYS A 629 2.25 -42.24 -33.81
N ASP A 630 1.46 -43.14 -33.23
CA ASP A 630 1.56 -44.58 -33.44
C ASP A 630 0.30 -45.14 -34.05
N ASP A 631 0.38 -46.30 -34.69
CA ASP A 631 -0.75 -47.07 -35.23
C ASP A 631 -1.07 -48.31 -34.37
N GLY A 632 -0.81 -48.17 -33.08
CA GLY A 632 -1.05 -49.24 -32.09
C GLY A 632 -2.55 -49.46 -31.81
N LYS A 633 -2.84 -50.11 -30.66
CA LYS A 633 -4.22 -50.47 -30.30
C LYS A 633 -5.11 -49.26 -29.90
N GLY A 634 -4.52 -48.10 -29.65
CA GLY A 634 -5.25 -46.91 -29.18
C GLY A 634 -5.92 -47.08 -27.83
N ALA A 635 -6.90 -46.24 -27.51
CA ALA A 635 -7.63 -46.27 -26.24
C ALA A 635 -9.10 -45.83 -26.39
N SER A 636 -9.90 -46.21 -25.37
CA SER A 636 -11.28 -45.78 -25.24
C SER A 636 -11.37 -44.30 -24.74
N GLN A 637 -12.51 -43.66 -24.93
CA GLN A 637 -12.76 -42.30 -24.43
C GLN A 637 -12.68 -42.25 -22.89
N GLU A 638 -13.05 -43.30 -22.21
CA GLU A 638 -12.91 -43.42 -20.75
C GLU A 638 -11.44 -43.43 -20.32
N THR A 639 -10.57 -44.17 -21.03
CA THR A 639 -9.13 -44.13 -20.80
C THR A 639 -8.53 -42.74 -21.06
N LEU A 640 -8.99 -42.05 -22.11
CA LEU A 640 -8.52 -40.73 -22.47
C LEU A 640 -8.84 -39.68 -21.38
N SER A 641 -9.99 -39.79 -20.69
CA SER A 641 -10.37 -38.86 -19.61
C SER A 641 -9.45 -38.94 -18.36
N HIS A 642 -8.81 -40.09 -18.14
CA HIS A 642 -7.95 -40.33 -16.97
C HIS A 642 -6.45 -40.45 -17.30
N ILE A 643 -6.07 -40.34 -18.60
CA ILE A 643 -4.70 -40.62 -19.07
C ILE A 643 -3.61 -39.74 -18.41
N PHE A 644 -3.99 -38.55 -17.95
CA PHE A 644 -3.08 -37.62 -17.27
C PHE A 644 -3.09 -37.72 -15.75
N GLU A 645 -3.98 -38.55 -15.19
CA GLU A 645 -3.99 -38.76 -13.74
C GLU A 645 -2.74 -39.52 -13.29
N PRO A 646 -2.10 -39.09 -12.18
CA PRO A 646 -0.96 -39.82 -11.64
C PRO A 646 -1.32 -41.27 -11.31
N PHE A 647 -0.41 -42.21 -11.66
CA PHE A 647 -0.55 -43.66 -11.43
C PHE A 647 -1.66 -44.37 -12.23
N TYR A 648 -2.34 -43.70 -13.14
CA TYR A 648 -3.27 -44.34 -14.06
C TYR A 648 -2.51 -45.10 -15.15
N THR A 649 -2.72 -46.40 -15.26
CA THR A 649 -2.12 -47.26 -16.28
C THR A 649 -2.99 -48.46 -16.61
N THR A 650 -3.05 -48.80 -17.88
CA THR A 650 -3.72 -50.01 -18.41
C THR A 650 -2.79 -51.25 -18.47
N ALA A 651 -1.49 -51.10 -18.19
CA ALA A 651 -0.47 -52.16 -18.25
C ALA A 651 0.26 -52.33 -16.89
N ARG A 652 -0.51 -52.39 -15.81
CA ARG A 652 0.05 -52.57 -14.46
C ARG A 652 0.81 -53.89 -14.27
N SER A 653 0.34 -54.96 -14.96
CA SER A 653 0.98 -56.27 -14.99
C SER A 653 2.30 -56.29 -15.76
N ASP A 654 2.49 -55.40 -16.72
CA ASP A 654 3.64 -55.38 -17.62
C ASP A 654 4.65 -54.26 -17.27
N GLY A 655 4.63 -53.76 -16.03
CA GLY A 655 5.62 -52.78 -15.52
C GLY A 655 5.24 -51.31 -15.62
N GLY A 656 4.06 -50.95 -16.14
CA GLY A 656 3.64 -49.57 -16.26
C GLY A 656 3.40 -48.91 -14.90
N CYS A 657 4.17 -47.86 -14.57
CA CYS A 657 4.01 -47.11 -13.30
C CYS A 657 2.90 -46.03 -13.32
N GLY A 658 2.34 -45.72 -14.50
CA GLY A 658 1.26 -44.74 -14.65
C GLY A 658 1.65 -43.27 -14.43
N LEU A 659 2.94 -42.93 -14.37
CA LEU A 659 3.43 -41.55 -14.19
C LEU A 659 3.84 -40.88 -15.52
N GLY A 660 4.09 -41.67 -16.58
CA GLY A 660 4.66 -41.15 -17.83
C GLY A 660 3.82 -40.06 -18.49
N MET A 661 2.49 -40.23 -18.58
CA MET A 661 1.60 -39.27 -19.21
C MET A 661 1.36 -38.02 -18.38
N HIS A 662 1.33 -38.15 -17.06
CA HIS A 662 1.28 -37.01 -16.14
C HIS A 662 2.52 -36.12 -16.27
N ILE A 663 3.72 -36.73 -16.39
CA ILE A 663 4.98 -36.02 -16.63
C ILE A 663 4.95 -35.30 -17.99
N VAL A 664 4.50 -35.97 -19.05
CA VAL A 664 4.37 -35.38 -20.39
C VAL A 664 3.49 -34.15 -20.38
N TYR A 665 2.32 -34.24 -19.73
CA TYR A 665 1.38 -33.12 -19.61
C TYR A 665 2.01 -31.91 -18.91
N ASN A 666 2.62 -32.10 -17.75
CA ASN A 666 3.24 -31.03 -16.97
C ASN A 666 4.45 -30.41 -17.70
N LEU A 667 5.28 -31.20 -18.34
CA LEU A 667 6.42 -30.68 -19.11
C LEU A 667 5.95 -29.83 -20.31
N ILE A 668 4.95 -30.27 -21.05
CA ILE A 668 4.45 -29.54 -22.22
C ILE A 668 3.71 -28.26 -21.80
N THR A 669 2.77 -28.36 -20.85
CA THR A 669 1.85 -27.25 -20.55
C THR A 669 2.44 -26.26 -19.56
N GLN A 670 3.15 -26.71 -18.52
CA GLN A 670 3.68 -25.84 -17.46
C GLN A 670 5.13 -25.39 -17.72
N LYS A 671 6.02 -26.31 -18.08
CA LYS A 671 7.45 -25.96 -18.26
C LYS A 671 7.74 -25.36 -19.63
N LEU A 672 7.29 -26.00 -20.71
CA LEU A 672 7.51 -25.51 -22.07
C LEU A 672 6.50 -24.46 -22.49
N GLN A 673 5.35 -24.37 -21.82
CA GLN A 673 4.23 -23.48 -22.16
C GLN A 673 3.70 -23.68 -23.58
N TRP A 674 3.69 -24.95 -24.02
CA TRP A 674 3.17 -25.38 -25.33
C TRP A 674 1.78 -25.96 -25.19
N GLN A 675 1.06 -26.09 -26.31
CA GLN A 675 -0.28 -26.69 -26.32
C GLN A 675 -0.20 -28.15 -26.72
N LEU A 676 -0.94 -29.02 -26.03
CA LEU A 676 -1.06 -30.44 -26.31
C LEU A 676 -2.48 -30.81 -26.69
N GLN A 677 -2.63 -31.47 -27.83
CA GLN A 677 -3.87 -32.11 -28.27
C GLN A 677 -3.62 -33.59 -28.50
N ILE A 678 -4.55 -34.44 -28.04
CA ILE A 678 -4.46 -35.87 -28.21
C ILE A 678 -5.66 -36.39 -28.98
N GLU A 679 -5.39 -37.22 -29.97
CA GLU A 679 -6.38 -37.97 -30.72
C GLU A 679 -6.08 -39.45 -30.60
N THR A 680 -7.11 -40.26 -30.29
CA THR A 680 -6.98 -41.72 -30.24
C THR A 680 -8.29 -42.39 -30.57
N GLN A 681 -8.19 -43.53 -31.18
CA GLN A 681 -9.33 -44.42 -31.46
C GLN A 681 -8.86 -45.87 -31.27
N ILE A 682 -9.75 -46.76 -30.78
CA ILE A 682 -9.44 -48.16 -30.61
C ILE A 682 -9.00 -48.75 -31.99
N GLU A 683 -7.87 -49.48 -31.97
CA GLU A 683 -7.23 -50.09 -33.14
C GLU A 683 -6.65 -49.07 -34.17
N GLN A 684 -6.56 -47.77 -33.84
CA GLN A 684 -6.00 -46.74 -34.73
C GLN A 684 -4.80 -45.99 -34.08
N GLY A 685 -4.41 -46.35 -32.84
CA GLY A 685 -3.26 -45.79 -32.16
C GLY A 685 -3.53 -44.43 -31.48
N PHE A 686 -2.45 -43.73 -31.15
CA PHE A 686 -2.45 -42.40 -30.57
C PHE A 686 -1.78 -41.38 -31.49
N SER A 687 -2.28 -40.12 -31.45
CA SER A 687 -1.67 -38.97 -32.10
C SER A 687 -1.52 -37.84 -31.04
N PHE A 688 -0.29 -37.50 -30.71
CA PHE A 688 0.04 -36.37 -29.83
C PHE A 688 0.47 -35.18 -30.69
N ASN A 689 -0.38 -34.16 -30.74
CA ASN A 689 -0.15 -32.94 -31.52
C ASN A 689 0.30 -31.83 -30.55
N ILE A 690 1.56 -31.47 -30.59
CA ILE A 690 2.18 -30.47 -29.73
C ILE A 690 2.41 -29.20 -30.53
N THR A 691 1.72 -28.12 -30.18
CA THR A 691 1.83 -26.82 -30.87
C THR A 691 2.82 -25.93 -30.11
N ILE A 692 3.87 -25.51 -30.82
CA ILE A 692 4.94 -24.65 -30.33
C ILE A 692 4.62 -23.21 -30.79
N PRO A 693 4.39 -22.24 -29.87
CA PRO A 693 3.98 -20.89 -30.26
C PRO A 693 5.13 -20.06 -30.85
N GLN A 694 4.80 -19.08 -31.69
CA GLN A 694 5.77 -18.23 -32.39
C GLN A 694 6.72 -17.45 -31.49
N PRO A 695 6.35 -16.96 -30.29
CA PRO A 695 7.29 -16.31 -29.38
C PRO A 695 8.47 -17.18 -29.00
N ALA A 696 8.30 -18.50 -28.88
CA ALA A 696 9.40 -19.45 -28.61
C ALA A 696 10.40 -19.57 -29.78
N LEU A 697 9.94 -19.28 -31.01
CA LEU A 697 10.77 -19.23 -32.22
C LEU A 697 11.53 -17.90 -32.35
N ASN A 698 10.94 -16.77 -31.89
CA ASN A 698 11.50 -15.44 -32.04
C ASN A 698 12.58 -15.15 -30.99
N GLN A 699 12.48 -15.69 -29.80
CA GLN A 699 13.52 -15.55 -28.75
C GLN A 699 14.90 -16.11 -29.17
N ALA A 700 14.91 -17.05 -30.11
CA ALA A 700 16.15 -17.57 -30.69
C ALA A 700 16.82 -16.60 -31.70
N ALA A 701 16.07 -15.64 -32.25
CA ALA A 701 16.57 -14.69 -33.25
C ALA A 701 17.13 -13.39 -32.66
N GLU A 702 16.73 -13.02 -31.44
CA GLU A 702 17.18 -11.78 -30.75
C GLU A 702 18.52 -11.94 -29.98
N LEU A 703 19.03 -13.17 -29.84
CA LEU A 703 20.28 -13.50 -29.15
C LEU A 703 21.45 -13.76 -30.10
N HIS A 704 21.31 -13.43 -31.38
CA HIS A 704 22.36 -13.39 -32.38
C HIS A 704 22.53 -11.93 -32.89
#